data_3a83d72469d96fd8c11b5ebfdd997748
#
_entry.id   3a83d72469d96fd8c11b5ebfdd997748
#
_cell.length_a   1.000
_cell.length_b   1.000
_cell.length_c   1.000
_cell.angle_alpha   90.00
_cell.angle_beta   90.00
_cell.angle_gamma   90.00
#
_symmetry.space_group_name_H-M   'P 1'
#
loop_
_entity.id
_entity.type
_entity.pdbx_description
1 polymer ?
#
loop_
_entity_poly.entity_id
_entity_poly.type
_entity_poly.pdbx_seq_one_letter_code
_entity_poly.pdbx_strand_id
1 'polypeptide(L)'
;MFTVISWIIIALEVIFIGFLTFMAIKKRKITLTENVWYFIPSVLILYALYATELVYSALDTGEKLIIYEFINIIKVCLNVFKPEIEYADSLLLATNGVYSVAFFIGVLLALGVFITFIINVIYYFFYAKIRISKILRSGCDILIADDDDADTYMHTYPNTILLLQDYPTRDVKKVYREKGIVYFVVNLNESALINRFSKFINNGKDYNIVCIKERDYTLKLVAVFKSFVKQTASENFYLHVEFYYKNFKSINEVVSADKEFSPYINCFNKYELVARKFIQNYPVTKFVPAEFFNYEKAIVKPDKKINVLYVGFGKMASTIFSASMINDKLVTENNSSLTEKFVNYYLYDKECNKDESKNKSFYNDRYFAQEYNKDEYFAPIQKNNNVEYKCCNIEHNDGAKDYQSKLTNNKDEFHNIIITLGSDVENVDTAIKTVLYLRQHDVENYHIFIRLKAESEEYKAFFDSQKITFFGGESYILNHSIIVDEALMARAKMVNSSYEEKKKAISKWTKLSSIKKLSNVYAGLNLRLKLNLLGYDLIQNDGQNFDGEIVSELVSRLGKQTPPVDAPYQDYLYFNSDGFNSANALSYQEKLRWNAFYLDNGYALMKKTDIKVISGDKIIKDDDSKKLHACLTTVEGLDEYHQQLAKELSKITNKPIEQELINVDTYKYDYSVLDVIKTFKEDSPMVIVKRS
;
A
#
# COMPACT_ATOMS: atom_id res chain seq x y z
N MET A 1 -34.15 -9.64 63.78
CA MET A 1 -34.44 -8.68 62.68
C MET A 1 -33.15 -8.20 62.06
N PHE A 2 -32.25 -7.60 62.75
CA PHE A 2 -31.03 -6.99 62.23
C PHE A 2 -30.09 -7.98 61.53
N THR A 3 -29.90 -9.18 62.06
CA THR A 3 -29.12 -10.24 61.43
C THR A 3 -29.68 -10.66 60.04
N VAL A 4 -31.02 -10.68 59.91
CA VAL A 4 -31.67 -10.96 58.61
C VAL A 4 -31.42 -9.82 57.63
N ILE A 5 -31.53 -8.58 58.08
CA ILE A 5 -31.22 -7.40 57.23
C ILE A 5 -29.75 -7.44 56.78
N SER A 6 -28.82 -7.76 57.68
CA SER A 6 -27.39 -7.90 57.36
C SER A 6 -27.13 -8.96 56.31
N TRP A 7 -27.79 -10.13 56.37
CA TRP A 7 -27.70 -11.16 55.33
C TRP A 7 -28.25 -10.69 53.97
N ILE A 8 -29.33 -9.88 53.96
CA ILE A 8 -29.86 -9.31 52.73
C ILE A 8 -28.84 -8.35 52.11
N ILE A 9 -28.21 -7.51 52.96
CA ILE A 9 -27.16 -6.58 52.47
C ILE A 9 -25.96 -7.35 51.91
N ILE A 10 -25.46 -8.39 52.58
CA ILE A 10 -24.40 -9.26 52.06
C ILE A 10 -24.77 -9.86 50.71
N ALA A 11 -26.00 -10.36 50.56
CA ALA A 11 -26.45 -10.87 49.27
C ALA A 11 -26.41 -9.82 48.15
N LEU A 12 -26.81 -8.58 48.43
CA LEU A 12 -26.73 -7.44 47.50
C LEU A 12 -25.26 -7.10 47.15
N GLU A 13 -24.36 -7.10 48.13
CA GLU A 13 -22.94 -6.89 47.95
C GLU A 13 -22.33 -7.97 47.03
N VAL A 14 -22.61 -9.22 47.26
CA VAL A 14 -22.13 -10.33 46.45
C VAL A 14 -22.65 -10.26 44.99
N ILE A 15 -23.92 -9.91 44.80
CA ILE A 15 -24.52 -9.67 43.48
C ILE A 15 -23.80 -8.51 42.80
N PHE A 16 -23.54 -7.41 43.52
CA PHE A 16 -22.86 -6.27 42.97
C PHE A 16 -21.39 -6.54 42.60
N ILE A 17 -20.65 -7.28 43.42
CA ILE A 17 -19.30 -7.77 43.12
C ILE A 17 -19.32 -8.64 41.86
N GLY A 18 -20.27 -9.60 41.78
CA GLY A 18 -20.44 -10.45 40.60
C GLY A 18 -20.69 -9.61 39.32
N PHE A 19 -21.55 -8.60 39.41
CA PHE A 19 -21.83 -7.68 38.33
C PHE A 19 -20.58 -6.87 37.91
N LEU A 20 -19.82 -6.31 38.86
CA LEU A 20 -18.57 -5.58 38.57
C LEU A 20 -17.53 -6.49 37.89
N THR A 21 -17.40 -7.72 38.40
CA THR A 21 -16.48 -8.71 37.83
C THR A 21 -16.89 -9.10 36.39
N PHE A 22 -18.18 -9.34 36.16
CA PHE A 22 -18.72 -9.62 34.82
C PHE A 22 -18.46 -8.47 33.86
N MET A 23 -18.67 -7.22 34.27
CA MET A 23 -18.43 -6.05 33.45
C MET A 23 -16.92 -5.84 33.16
N ALA A 24 -16.06 -6.11 34.14
CA ALA A 24 -14.60 -6.04 33.94
C ALA A 24 -14.10 -7.07 32.91
N ILE A 25 -14.69 -8.27 32.91
CA ILE A 25 -14.33 -9.33 31.95
C ILE A 25 -14.86 -9.01 30.53
N LYS A 26 -16.09 -8.50 30.44
CA LYS A 26 -16.77 -8.27 29.16
C LYS A 26 -16.31 -6.99 28.45
N LYS A 27 -15.93 -5.94 29.18
CA LYS A 27 -15.52 -4.64 28.62
C LYS A 27 -14.06 -4.33 28.95
N ARG A 28 -13.20 -4.35 27.92
CA ARG A 28 -11.79 -3.91 28.06
C ARG A 28 -11.60 -2.43 28.36
N LYS A 29 -12.65 -1.59 28.24
CA LYS A 29 -12.62 -0.14 28.52
C LYS A 29 -13.93 0.28 29.21
N ILE A 30 -13.83 0.81 30.43
CA ILE A 30 -14.95 1.41 31.17
C ILE A 30 -14.92 2.91 30.92
N THR A 31 -16.00 3.51 30.44
CA THR A 31 -16.11 4.94 30.22
C THR A 31 -16.35 5.71 31.54
N LEU A 32 -15.99 6.99 31.57
CA LEU A 32 -16.17 7.82 32.78
C LEU A 32 -17.64 7.89 33.22
N THR A 33 -18.57 7.94 32.27
CA THR A 33 -20.02 7.95 32.52
C THR A 33 -20.52 6.65 33.13
N GLU A 34 -19.95 5.51 32.76
CA GLU A 34 -20.29 4.19 33.30
C GLU A 34 -19.82 4.06 34.75
N ASN A 35 -18.72 4.69 35.16
CA ASN A 35 -18.23 4.67 36.53
C ASN A 35 -19.17 5.36 37.52
N VAL A 36 -19.89 6.39 37.09
CA VAL A 36 -20.90 7.08 37.95
C VAL A 36 -22.03 6.11 38.30
N TRP A 37 -22.43 5.25 37.36
CA TRP A 37 -23.45 4.22 37.59
C TRP A 37 -23.02 3.14 38.59
N TYR A 38 -21.74 2.85 38.72
CA TYR A 38 -21.21 1.91 39.72
C TYR A 38 -21.09 2.59 41.11
N PHE A 39 -20.89 3.89 41.15
CA PHE A 39 -20.78 4.64 42.37
C PHE A 39 -22.11 4.70 43.14
N ILE A 40 -23.25 4.89 42.46
CA ILE A 40 -24.57 4.98 43.05
C ILE A 40 -24.92 3.73 43.88
N PRO A 41 -24.82 2.50 43.40
CA PRO A 41 -25.09 1.30 44.18
C PRO A 41 -24.21 1.15 45.42
N SER A 42 -22.91 1.52 45.33
CA SER A 42 -22.01 1.46 46.52
C SER A 42 -22.40 2.44 47.60
N VAL A 43 -22.84 3.66 47.25
CA VAL A 43 -23.35 4.67 48.21
C VAL A 43 -24.68 4.20 48.81
N LEU A 44 -25.57 3.55 48.02
CA LEU A 44 -26.82 3.00 48.52
C LEU A 44 -26.63 1.84 49.54
N ILE A 45 -25.64 0.97 49.28
CA ILE A 45 -25.26 -0.10 50.22
C ILE A 45 -24.77 0.53 51.55
N LEU A 46 -23.86 1.49 51.50
CA LEU A 46 -23.38 2.21 52.68
C LEU A 46 -24.53 2.90 53.42
N TYR A 47 -25.43 3.57 52.70
CA TYR A 47 -26.62 4.19 53.28
C TYR A 47 -27.49 3.17 54.01
N ALA A 48 -27.74 1.99 53.43
CA ALA A 48 -28.49 0.94 54.06
C ALA A 48 -27.82 0.40 55.34
N LEU A 49 -26.49 0.31 55.36
CA LEU A 49 -25.71 -0.12 56.52
C LEU A 49 -25.84 0.91 57.66
N TYR A 50 -25.55 2.19 57.38
CA TYR A 50 -25.65 3.26 58.39
C TYR A 50 -27.08 3.51 58.88
N ALA A 51 -28.11 3.35 58.00
CA ALA A 51 -29.51 3.45 58.41
C ALA A 51 -29.90 2.29 59.34
N THR A 52 -29.39 1.09 59.08
CA THR A 52 -29.61 -0.06 59.92
C THR A 52 -29.01 0.14 61.30
N GLU A 53 -27.84 0.75 61.40
CA GLU A 53 -27.18 1.07 62.64
C GLU A 53 -27.95 2.17 63.41
N LEU A 54 -28.39 3.24 62.74
CA LEU A 54 -29.17 4.31 63.34
C LEU A 54 -30.48 3.77 63.96
N VAL A 55 -31.22 2.89 63.23
CA VAL A 55 -32.44 2.27 63.73
C VAL A 55 -32.17 1.34 64.94
N TYR A 56 -31.06 0.60 64.89
CA TYR A 56 -30.66 -0.24 66.01
C TYR A 56 -30.37 0.58 67.27
N SER A 57 -29.54 1.62 67.14
CA SER A 57 -29.18 2.52 68.25
C SER A 57 -30.41 3.18 68.87
N ALA A 58 -31.34 3.69 68.04
CA ALA A 58 -32.57 4.30 68.51
C ALA A 58 -33.49 3.36 69.25
N LEU A 59 -33.53 2.09 68.84
CA LEU A 59 -34.30 1.03 69.53
C LEU A 59 -33.67 0.63 70.87
N ASP A 60 -32.34 0.66 70.95
CA ASP A 60 -31.61 0.33 72.18
C ASP A 60 -31.71 1.45 73.23
N THR A 61 -31.60 2.68 72.74
CA THR A 61 -31.66 3.90 73.65
C THR A 61 -33.08 4.39 73.95
N GLY A 62 -34.07 3.92 73.17
CA GLY A 62 -35.45 4.40 73.27
C GLY A 62 -35.71 5.78 72.72
N GLU A 63 -34.77 6.29 71.87
CA GLU A 63 -34.87 7.61 71.28
C GLU A 63 -35.81 7.64 70.04
N LYS A 64 -36.42 8.79 69.76
CA LYS A 64 -37.29 8.96 68.61
C LYS A 64 -36.46 9.30 67.38
N LEU A 65 -36.57 8.48 66.33
CA LEU A 65 -35.92 8.76 65.02
C LEU A 65 -36.51 10.01 64.38
N ILE A 66 -35.64 10.91 64.02
CA ILE A 66 -35.97 12.17 63.32
C ILE A 66 -35.48 12.07 61.85
N ILE A 67 -36.26 12.59 60.91
CA ILE A 67 -35.94 12.57 59.46
C ILE A 67 -34.56 13.21 59.17
N TYR A 68 -34.15 14.20 59.94
CA TYR A 68 -32.86 14.86 59.82
C TYR A 68 -31.68 13.91 59.99
N GLU A 69 -31.77 12.91 60.82
CA GLU A 69 -30.72 11.91 61.04
C GLU A 69 -30.52 11.03 59.84
N PHE A 70 -31.59 10.65 59.14
CA PHE A 70 -31.49 9.92 57.87
C PHE A 70 -30.82 10.75 56.75
N ILE A 71 -31.03 12.08 56.74
CA ILE A 71 -30.36 12.98 55.82
C ILE A 71 -28.86 13.08 56.17
N ASN A 72 -28.50 13.08 57.45
CA ASN A 72 -27.10 13.11 57.87
C ASN A 72 -26.34 11.84 57.45
N ILE A 73 -26.99 10.69 57.34
CA ILE A 73 -26.34 9.47 56.87
C ILE A 73 -25.74 9.69 55.47
N ILE A 74 -26.35 10.45 54.59
CA ILE A 74 -25.78 10.77 53.27
C ILE A 74 -24.42 11.44 53.44
N LYS A 75 -24.30 12.38 54.40
CA LYS A 75 -23.02 13.02 54.68
C LYS A 75 -21.99 12.03 55.25
N VAL A 76 -22.40 11.11 56.10
CA VAL A 76 -21.53 10.07 56.65
C VAL A 76 -21.05 9.12 55.54
N CYS A 77 -21.94 8.66 54.66
CA CYS A 77 -21.59 7.84 53.49
C CYS A 77 -20.55 8.55 52.60
N LEU A 78 -20.66 9.85 52.40
CA LEU A 78 -19.68 10.62 51.60
C LEU A 78 -18.37 10.83 52.34
N ASN A 79 -18.36 10.79 53.68
CA ASN A 79 -17.14 10.90 54.47
C ASN A 79 -16.25 9.66 54.38
N VAL A 80 -16.81 8.48 54.05
CA VAL A 80 -16.03 7.26 53.80
C VAL A 80 -15.02 7.46 52.68
N PHE A 81 -15.23 8.40 51.77
CA PHE A 81 -14.31 8.74 50.68
C PHE A 81 -13.22 9.77 51.08
N LYS A 82 -13.20 10.21 52.33
CA LYS A 82 -12.10 11.03 52.88
C LYS A 82 -10.98 10.12 53.42
N PRO A 83 -9.72 10.60 53.49
CA PRO A 83 -8.62 9.84 54.06
C PRO A 83 -8.78 9.50 55.54
N GLU A 84 -9.65 10.25 56.28
CA GLU A 84 -9.94 10.04 57.66
C GLU A 84 -11.23 9.23 57.79
N ILE A 85 -11.12 7.96 58.12
CA ILE A 85 -12.24 7.09 58.43
C ILE A 85 -12.52 7.24 59.92
N GLU A 86 -13.52 8.06 60.29
CA GLU A 86 -14.05 8.05 61.62
C GLU A 86 -14.83 6.74 61.81
N TYR A 87 -14.24 5.81 62.60
CA TYR A 87 -15.00 4.67 63.09
C TYR A 87 -15.94 5.18 64.14
N ALA A 88 -17.24 5.21 63.86
CA ALA A 88 -18.25 5.42 64.88
C ALA A 88 -18.16 4.27 65.87
N ASP A 89 -18.26 4.57 67.17
CA ASP A 89 -18.47 3.59 68.24
C ASP A 89 -19.85 2.96 68.04
N SER A 90 -19.94 1.98 67.20
CA SER A 90 -21.18 1.35 66.79
C SER A 90 -21.44 0.14 67.66
N LEU A 91 -22.49 0.20 68.45
CA LEU A 91 -22.93 -0.91 69.29
C LEU A 91 -23.32 -2.11 68.45
N LEU A 92 -23.91 -1.92 67.28
CA LEU A 92 -24.29 -2.99 66.35
C LEU A 92 -23.06 -3.70 65.72
N LEU A 93 -22.01 -2.94 65.39
CA LEU A 93 -20.72 -3.48 64.96
C LEU A 93 -20.08 -4.37 66.03
N ALA A 94 -20.18 -3.96 67.32
CA ALA A 94 -19.61 -4.71 68.43
C ALA A 94 -20.41 -5.93 68.80
N THR A 95 -21.74 -5.97 68.58
CA THR A 95 -22.64 -7.01 69.03
C THR A 95 -23.12 -7.98 67.96
N ASN A 96 -23.03 -7.64 66.66
CA ASN A 96 -23.56 -8.46 65.59
C ASN A 96 -22.46 -8.77 64.54
N GLY A 97 -21.86 -9.95 64.62
CA GLY A 97 -20.78 -10.38 63.71
C GLY A 97 -21.16 -10.40 62.23
N VAL A 98 -22.44 -10.68 61.91
CA VAL A 98 -22.91 -10.70 60.50
C VAL A 98 -22.96 -9.24 59.96
N TYR A 99 -23.44 -8.31 60.81
CA TYR A 99 -23.43 -6.88 60.44
C TYR A 99 -22.01 -6.36 60.26
N SER A 100 -21.06 -6.74 61.14
CA SER A 100 -19.65 -6.36 61.02
C SER A 100 -19.03 -6.79 59.72
N VAL A 101 -19.35 -8.03 59.24
CA VAL A 101 -18.90 -8.53 57.94
C VAL A 101 -19.51 -7.72 56.78
N ALA A 102 -20.83 -7.47 56.82
CA ALA A 102 -21.51 -6.67 55.81
C ALA A 102 -20.90 -5.26 55.71
N PHE A 103 -20.74 -4.62 56.87
CA PHE A 103 -20.17 -3.26 56.96
C PHE A 103 -18.74 -3.22 56.38
N PHE A 104 -17.90 -4.18 56.71
CA PHE A 104 -16.53 -4.24 56.21
C PHE A 104 -16.49 -4.45 54.65
N ILE A 105 -17.32 -5.36 54.12
CA ILE A 105 -17.44 -5.59 52.68
C ILE A 105 -17.95 -4.30 51.99
N GLY A 106 -18.98 -3.64 52.50
CA GLY A 106 -19.56 -2.44 51.94
C GLY A 106 -18.55 -1.28 51.85
N VAL A 107 -17.77 -1.08 52.94
CA VAL A 107 -16.70 -0.05 52.96
C VAL A 107 -15.60 -0.38 51.94
N LEU A 108 -15.14 -1.62 51.87
CA LEU A 108 -14.13 -2.02 50.88
C LEU A 108 -14.62 -1.85 49.43
N LEU A 109 -15.90 -2.19 49.16
CA LEU A 109 -16.52 -1.96 47.88
C LEU A 109 -16.56 -0.47 47.52
N ALA A 110 -17.00 0.38 48.40
CA ALA A 110 -17.09 1.81 48.19
C ALA A 110 -15.69 2.41 47.91
N LEU A 111 -14.71 2.06 48.74
CA LEU A 111 -13.31 2.47 48.51
C LEU A 111 -12.76 1.98 47.20
N GLY A 112 -13.00 0.72 46.84
CA GLY A 112 -12.54 0.13 45.56
C GLY A 112 -13.15 0.86 44.36
N VAL A 113 -14.45 1.12 44.38
CA VAL A 113 -15.15 1.90 43.34
C VAL A 113 -14.60 3.33 43.26
N PHE A 114 -14.35 3.98 44.39
CA PHE A 114 -13.81 5.34 44.44
C PHE A 114 -12.37 5.43 43.90
N ILE A 115 -11.50 4.48 44.27
CA ILE A 115 -10.13 4.37 43.75
C ILE A 115 -10.17 4.16 42.27
N THR A 116 -11.04 3.26 41.76
CA THR A 116 -11.21 3.00 40.32
C THR A 116 -11.71 4.27 39.61
N PHE A 117 -12.61 5.03 40.21
CA PHE A 117 -13.06 6.31 39.65
C PHE A 117 -11.90 7.30 39.53
N ILE A 118 -11.09 7.49 40.61
CA ILE A 118 -9.92 8.38 40.56
C ILE A 118 -8.93 7.94 39.51
N ILE A 119 -8.60 6.63 39.41
CA ILE A 119 -7.71 6.10 38.41
C ILE A 119 -8.26 6.39 37.01
N ASN A 120 -9.54 6.19 36.76
CA ASN A 120 -10.16 6.47 35.48
C ASN A 120 -10.19 7.98 35.15
N VAL A 121 -10.40 8.85 36.11
CA VAL A 121 -10.29 10.32 35.94
C VAL A 121 -8.85 10.68 35.55
N ILE A 122 -7.86 10.20 36.29
CA ILE A 122 -6.45 10.43 36.00
C ILE A 122 -6.12 9.90 34.61
N TYR A 123 -6.51 8.65 34.29
CA TYR A 123 -6.33 8.04 32.99
C TYR A 123 -7.01 8.84 31.89
N TYR A 124 -8.25 9.30 32.10
CA TYR A 124 -8.98 10.13 31.16
C TYR A 124 -8.26 11.43 30.80
N PHE A 125 -7.71 12.13 31.79
CA PHE A 125 -6.98 13.39 31.57
C PHE A 125 -5.56 13.20 31.03
N PHE A 126 -4.89 12.12 31.41
CA PHE A 126 -3.48 11.89 31.09
C PHE A 126 -3.24 10.82 30.03
N TYR A 127 -4.26 10.04 29.67
CA TYR A 127 -4.15 8.92 28.71
C TYR A 127 -3.48 9.33 27.40
N ALA A 128 -3.95 10.41 26.79
CA ALA A 128 -3.38 10.88 25.51
C ALA A 128 -1.90 11.23 25.67
N LYS A 129 -1.51 11.91 26.75
CA LYS A 129 -0.11 12.28 27.02
C LYS A 129 0.78 11.04 27.27
N ILE A 130 0.29 10.08 28.03
CA ILE A 130 1.02 8.85 28.35
C ILE A 130 1.20 8.03 27.07
N ARG A 131 0.12 7.87 26.27
CA ARG A 131 0.16 7.13 25.02
C ARG A 131 1.07 7.79 23.99
N ILE A 132 0.97 9.11 23.79
CA ILE A 132 1.89 9.87 22.92
C ILE A 132 3.35 9.65 23.37
N SER A 133 3.65 9.78 24.65
CA SER A 133 5.00 9.57 25.16
C SER A 133 5.50 8.13 24.92
N LYS A 134 4.64 7.13 25.07
CA LYS A 134 4.97 5.74 24.78
C LYS A 134 5.26 5.52 23.28
N ILE A 135 4.40 6.04 22.40
CA ILE A 135 4.53 5.95 20.95
C ILE A 135 5.83 6.63 20.47
N LEU A 136 6.09 7.86 20.95
CA LEU A 136 7.31 8.60 20.58
C LEU A 136 8.60 7.88 21.03
N ARG A 137 8.59 7.14 22.14
CA ARG A 137 9.76 6.40 22.61
C ARG A 137 10.06 5.15 21.79
N SER A 138 9.08 4.59 21.10
CA SER A 138 9.26 3.37 20.29
C SER A 138 9.68 3.64 18.84
N GLY A 139 9.68 4.92 18.40
CA GLY A 139 9.67 5.28 16.98
C GLY A 139 8.25 5.17 16.43
N CYS A 140 7.84 6.05 15.53
CA CYS A 140 6.45 6.10 15.10
C CYS A 140 6.25 6.87 13.79
N ASP A 141 5.04 6.76 13.26
CA ASP A 141 4.58 7.63 12.21
C ASP A 141 3.89 8.87 12.79
N ILE A 142 4.18 10.02 12.20
CA ILE A 142 3.57 11.31 12.50
C ILE A 142 2.74 11.68 11.29
N LEU A 143 1.44 11.43 11.39
CA LEU A 143 0.51 11.55 10.26
C LEU A 143 -0.06 12.97 10.16
N ILE A 144 -0.06 13.52 8.96
CA ILE A 144 -0.73 14.77 8.59
C ILE A 144 -1.71 14.42 7.49
N ALA A 145 -2.99 14.35 7.81
CA ALA A 145 -4.05 13.91 6.90
C ALA A 145 -5.38 14.54 7.29
N ASP A 146 -6.37 14.40 6.41
CA ASP A 146 -7.76 14.67 6.74
C ASP A 146 -8.36 13.51 7.55
N ASP A 147 -9.51 13.73 8.20
CA ASP A 147 -10.04 12.81 9.20
C ASP A 147 -10.27 11.38 8.68
N ASP A 148 -10.78 11.23 7.45
CA ASP A 148 -11.06 9.92 6.84
C ASP A 148 -9.77 9.17 6.48
N ASP A 149 -8.80 9.86 5.87
CA ASP A 149 -7.48 9.30 5.56
C ASP A 149 -6.72 8.93 6.85
N ALA A 150 -6.84 9.77 7.89
CA ALA A 150 -6.23 9.53 9.20
C ALA A 150 -6.79 8.28 9.87
N ASP A 151 -8.10 8.11 9.87
CA ASP A 151 -8.76 6.93 10.43
C ASP A 151 -8.30 5.65 9.72
N THR A 152 -8.33 5.67 8.39
CA THR A 152 -7.90 4.55 7.55
C THR A 152 -6.43 4.16 7.82
N TYR A 153 -5.52 5.14 7.84
CA TYR A 153 -4.10 4.88 8.08
C TYR A 153 -3.83 4.35 9.49
N MET A 154 -4.38 5.01 10.51
CA MET A 154 -4.15 4.67 11.92
C MET A 154 -4.77 3.33 12.33
N HIS A 155 -5.83 2.89 11.63
CA HIS A 155 -6.39 1.55 11.81
C HIS A 155 -5.41 0.46 11.40
N THR A 156 -4.65 0.68 10.32
CA THR A 156 -3.64 -0.28 9.83
C THR A 156 -2.34 -0.23 10.63
N TYR A 157 -1.96 0.95 11.16
CA TYR A 157 -0.74 1.14 11.95
C TYR A 157 -0.99 1.97 13.22
N PRO A 158 -1.33 1.31 14.35
CA PRO A 158 -1.67 1.98 15.60
C PRO A 158 -0.53 2.77 16.26
N ASN A 159 0.73 2.55 15.83
CA ASN A 159 1.90 3.30 16.33
C ASN A 159 2.05 4.66 15.61
N THR A 160 0.93 5.35 15.43
CA THR A 160 0.82 6.61 14.70
C THR A 160 0.28 7.71 15.62
N ILE A 161 0.76 8.93 15.41
CA ILE A 161 0.29 10.15 16.07
C ILE A 161 -0.21 11.11 14.99
N LEU A 162 -1.46 11.58 15.12
CA LEU A 162 -2.01 12.58 14.22
C LEU A 162 -1.48 13.98 14.59
N LEU A 163 -0.90 14.69 13.64
CA LEU A 163 -0.46 16.06 13.78
C LEU A 163 -1.51 17.00 13.18
N LEU A 164 -2.06 17.89 14.01
CA LEU A 164 -3.03 18.90 13.62
C LEU A 164 -2.39 20.29 13.65
N GLN A 165 -2.84 21.18 12.78
CA GLN A 165 -2.45 22.60 12.82
C GLN A 165 -3.28 23.37 13.87
N ASP A 166 -4.56 23.04 13.93
CA ASP A 166 -5.55 23.70 14.80
C ASP A 166 -6.13 22.71 15.79
N TYR A 167 -6.66 23.25 16.90
CA TYR A 167 -7.36 22.44 17.89
C TYR A 167 -8.66 21.90 17.30
N PRO A 168 -8.89 20.58 17.33
CA PRO A 168 -10.13 20.01 16.84
C PRO A 168 -11.32 20.46 17.67
N THR A 169 -12.49 20.55 17.03
CA THR A 169 -13.76 20.88 17.70
C THR A 169 -14.11 19.86 18.78
N ARG A 170 -15.09 20.17 19.61
CA ARG A 170 -15.52 19.26 20.71
C ARG A 170 -16.01 17.92 20.18
N ASP A 171 -16.75 17.94 19.06
CA ASP A 171 -17.31 16.72 18.45
C ASP A 171 -16.21 15.86 17.82
N VAL A 172 -15.27 16.45 17.10
CA VAL A 172 -14.10 15.76 16.55
C VAL A 172 -13.22 15.15 17.66
N LYS A 173 -13.00 15.87 18.77
CA LYS A 173 -12.31 15.33 19.95
C LYS A 173 -13.00 14.09 20.53
N LYS A 174 -14.33 14.07 20.51
CA LYS A 174 -15.11 12.90 20.96
C LYS A 174 -14.88 11.70 20.04
N VAL A 175 -14.98 11.90 18.73
CA VAL A 175 -14.73 10.87 17.73
C VAL A 175 -13.29 10.32 17.83
N TYR A 176 -12.28 11.18 17.92
CA TYR A 176 -10.89 10.75 18.09
C TYR A 176 -10.68 9.88 19.33
N ARG A 177 -11.36 10.24 20.43
CA ARG A 177 -11.29 9.47 21.67
C ARG A 177 -11.94 8.11 21.52
N GLU A 178 -13.13 8.04 20.92
CA GLU A 178 -13.87 6.80 20.69
C GLU A 178 -13.08 5.82 19.81
N LYS A 179 -12.43 6.35 18.77
CA LYS A 179 -11.55 5.60 17.87
C LYS A 179 -10.15 5.35 18.44
N GLY A 180 -9.81 5.93 19.58
CA GLY A 180 -8.48 5.83 20.21
C GLY A 180 -7.38 6.55 19.45
N ILE A 181 -7.72 7.55 18.64
CA ILE A 181 -6.77 8.40 17.90
C ILE A 181 -6.06 9.33 18.88
N VAL A 182 -4.74 9.31 18.87
CA VAL A 182 -3.91 10.25 19.62
C VAL A 182 -3.38 11.34 18.70
N TYR A 183 -3.42 12.58 19.16
CA TYR A 183 -3.00 13.72 18.37
C TYR A 183 -2.23 14.75 19.19
N PHE A 184 -1.46 15.59 18.51
CA PHE A 184 -0.96 16.84 19.06
C PHE A 184 -1.11 17.98 18.03
N VAL A 185 -1.22 19.21 18.57
CA VAL A 185 -1.36 20.40 17.74
C VAL A 185 -0.02 21.11 17.69
N VAL A 186 0.50 21.31 16.48
CA VAL A 186 1.78 21.99 16.24
C VAL A 186 1.65 22.88 15.01
N ASN A 187 1.98 24.14 15.15
CA ASN A 187 2.14 25.00 14.00
C ASN A 187 3.36 24.53 13.20
N LEU A 188 3.16 24.21 11.90
CA LEU A 188 4.21 23.67 11.05
C LEU A 188 5.19 24.79 10.65
N ASN A 189 6.11 25.07 11.55
CA ASN A 189 7.32 25.80 11.28
C ASN A 189 8.51 25.05 11.87
N GLU A 190 9.69 25.39 11.40
CA GLU A 190 10.94 24.74 11.77
C GLU A 190 11.19 24.73 13.27
N SER A 191 11.06 25.90 13.91
CA SER A 191 11.29 26.04 15.38
C SER A 191 10.34 25.17 16.20
N ALA A 192 9.09 25.03 15.76
CA ALA A 192 8.10 24.19 16.44
C ALA A 192 8.42 22.70 16.30
N LEU A 193 8.89 22.25 15.13
CA LEU A 193 9.35 20.86 14.92
C LEU A 193 10.59 20.57 15.77
N ILE A 194 11.59 21.46 15.77
CA ILE A 194 12.80 21.30 16.60
C ILE A 194 12.42 21.22 18.07
N ASN A 195 11.63 22.16 18.59
CA ASN A 195 11.21 22.17 19.99
C ASN A 195 10.43 20.90 20.38
N ARG A 196 9.62 20.38 19.46
CA ARG A 196 8.78 19.21 19.73
C ARG A 196 9.57 17.91 19.69
N PHE A 197 10.50 17.79 18.75
CA PHE A 197 11.18 16.52 18.47
C PHE A 197 12.65 16.50 18.93
N SER A 198 13.18 17.57 19.50
CA SER A 198 14.59 17.68 19.92
C SER A 198 15.11 16.48 20.74
N LYS A 199 14.28 15.92 21.60
CA LYS A 199 14.62 14.77 22.46
C LYS A 199 14.67 13.42 21.71
N PHE A 200 14.20 13.39 20.48
CA PHE A 200 14.08 12.17 19.66
C PHE A 200 15.06 12.16 18.49
N ILE A 201 15.77 13.27 18.24
CA ILE A 201 16.78 13.37 17.20
C ILE A 201 17.93 12.40 17.53
N ASN A 202 18.28 11.57 16.56
CA ASN A 202 19.38 10.60 16.64
C ASN A 202 19.35 9.66 17.88
N ASN A 203 18.15 9.31 18.34
CA ASN A 203 17.96 8.42 19.50
C ASN A 203 17.97 6.92 19.16
N GLY A 204 18.32 6.55 17.92
CA GLY A 204 18.34 5.18 17.41
C GLY A 204 16.97 4.58 17.10
N LYS A 205 15.92 5.43 16.95
CA LYS A 205 14.58 5.05 16.50
C LYS A 205 14.19 5.90 15.31
N ASP A 206 13.46 5.32 14.36
CA ASP A 206 12.99 6.00 13.16
C ASP A 206 11.65 6.69 13.38
N TYR A 207 11.50 7.87 12.80
CA TYR A 207 10.28 8.68 12.81
C TYR A 207 9.91 9.07 11.39
N ASN A 208 8.70 8.68 10.97
CA ASN A 208 8.21 8.96 9.63
C ASN A 208 7.14 10.04 9.70
N ILE A 209 7.36 11.16 9.05
CA ILE A 209 6.35 12.19 8.86
C ILE A 209 5.62 11.83 7.57
N VAL A 210 4.37 11.38 7.68
CA VAL A 210 3.53 10.99 6.54
C VAL A 210 2.51 12.08 6.29
N CYS A 211 2.58 12.75 5.14
CA CYS A 211 1.68 13.84 4.77
C CYS A 211 0.79 13.44 3.60
N ILE A 212 -0.52 13.40 3.85
CA ILE A 212 -1.58 13.09 2.89
C ILE A 212 -2.49 14.31 2.84
N LYS A 213 -2.03 15.42 2.20
CA LYS A 213 -2.74 16.69 2.11
C LYS A 213 -2.52 17.41 0.80
N GLU A 214 -3.28 18.49 0.57
CA GLU A 214 -3.22 19.30 -0.63
C GLU A 214 -1.85 19.95 -0.90
N ARG A 215 -1.63 20.27 -2.16
CA ARG A 215 -0.36 20.66 -2.79
C ARG A 215 0.42 21.78 -2.08
N ASP A 216 -0.24 22.88 -1.73
CA ASP A 216 0.45 24.07 -1.17
C ASP A 216 1.02 23.75 0.21
N TYR A 217 0.31 22.90 0.95
CA TYR A 217 0.76 22.42 2.22
C TYR A 217 1.98 21.52 2.10
N THR A 218 1.98 20.58 1.15
CA THR A 218 3.08 19.62 0.96
C THR A 218 4.37 20.27 0.55
N LEU A 219 4.34 21.26 -0.35
CA LEU A 219 5.54 22.02 -0.74
C LEU A 219 6.14 22.79 0.43
N LYS A 220 5.30 23.45 1.24
CA LYS A 220 5.73 24.14 2.45
C LYS A 220 6.37 23.18 3.45
N LEU A 221 5.75 22.02 3.66
CA LEU A 221 6.27 20.99 4.56
C LEU A 221 7.64 20.47 4.11
N VAL A 222 7.84 20.23 2.80
CA VAL A 222 9.15 19.81 2.25
C VAL A 222 10.22 20.85 2.58
N ALA A 223 9.94 22.15 2.40
CA ALA A 223 10.89 23.23 2.71
C ALA A 223 11.21 23.28 4.22
N VAL A 224 10.20 23.20 5.07
CA VAL A 224 10.37 23.18 6.54
C VAL A 224 11.15 21.95 6.99
N PHE A 225 10.87 20.79 6.41
CA PHE A 225 11.57 19.54 6.72
C PHE A 225 13.04 19.57 6.31
N LYS A 226 13.37 20.10 5.13
CA LYS A 226 14.77 20.30 4.71
C LYS A 226 15.53 21.20 5.68
N SER A 227 14.94 22.30 6.12
CA SER A 227 15.52 23.18 7.11
C SER A 227 15.69 22.48 8.46
N PHE A 228 14.70 21.70 8.91
CA PHE A 228 14.77 20.89 10.11
C PHE A 228 15.93 19.90 10.08
N VAL A 229 16.06 19.09 9.01
CA VAL A 229 17.13 18.09 8.88
C VAL A 229 18.51 18.80 8.86
N LYS A 230 18.64 19.91 8.12
CA LYS A 230 19.88 20.67 8.04
C LYS A 230 20.34 21.24 9.38
N GLN A 231 19.42 21.82 10.16
CA GLN A 231 19.76 22.42 11.46
C GLN A 231 20.03 21.39 12.54
N THR A 232 19.38 20.26 12.49
CA THR A 232 19.47 19.23 13.53
C THR A 232 20.47 18.13 13.21
N ALA A 233 20.97 18.05 11.96
CA ALA A 233 21.75 16.92 11.44
C ALA A 233 21.09 15.58 11.75
N SER A 234 19.75 15.53 11.60
CA SER A 234 18.95 14.35 11.93
C SER A 234 19.11 13.27 10.86
N GLU A 235 19.45 12.05 11.28
CA GLU A 235 19.56 10.87 10.43
C GLU A 235 18.40 9.89 10.59
N ASN A 236 17.47 10.17 11.53
CA ASN A 236 16.40 9.25 11.91
C ASN A 236 14.98 9.81 11.71
N PHE A 237 14.86 10.93 10.99
CA PHE A 237 13.57 11.46 10.55
C PHE A 237 13.44 11.38 9.03
N TYR A 238 12.30 10.84 8.58
CA TYR A 238 11.97 10.68 7.17
C TYR A 238 10.65 11.37 6.85
N LEU A 239 10.54 11.94 5.66
CA LEU A 239 9.34 12.59 5.16
C LEU A 239 8.76 11.81 3.99
N HIS A 240 7.54 11.33 4.14
CA HIS A 240 6.74 10.71 3.08
C HIS A 240 5.62 11.66 2.71
N VAL A 241 5.59 12.15 1.48
CA VAL A 241 4.70 13.24 1.10
C VAL A 241 3.93 12.94 -0.18
N GLU A 242 2.61 13.10 -0.12
CA GLU A 242 1.75 12.96 -1.29
C GLU A 242 1.84 14.19 -2.19
N PHE A 243 2.01 13.96 -3.48
CA PHE A 243 1.91 14.99 -4.48
C PHE A 243 0.80 14.72 -5.48
N TYR A 244 0.12 15.78 -5.88
CA TYR A 244 -0.98 15.67 -6.81
C TYR A 244 -0.51 15.20 -8.20
N TYR A 245 -1.33 14.37 -8.85
CA TYR A 245 -1.07 13.65 -10.09
C TYR A 245 -0.30 14.43 -11.18
N LYS A 246 -0.73 15.66 -11.52
CA LYS A 246 -0.14 16.41 -12.65
C LYS A 246 1.33 16.81 -12.45
N ASN A 247 1.78 16.97 -11.23
CA ASN A 247 3.10 17.49 -10.90
C ASN A 247 4.02 16.46 -10.24
N PHE A 248 3.49 15.27 -9.96
CA PHE A 248 4.22 14.24 -9.23
C PHE A 248 5.56 13.91 -9.88
N LYS A 249 5.59 13.62 -11.19
CA LYS A 249 6.82 13.25 -11.90
C LYS A 249 7.87 14.37 -11.81
N SER A 250 7.50 15.62 -12.10
CA SER A 250 8.41 16.76 -12.07
C SER A 250 8.94 17.07 -10.67
N ILE A 251 8.08 17.01 -9.65
CA ILE A 251 8.48 17.27 -8.26
C ILE A 251 9.39 16.14 -7.76
N ASN A 252 9.06 14.90 -8.06
CA ASN A 252 9.88 13.76 -7.69
C ASN A 252 11.27 13.83 -8.35
N GLU A 253 11.38 14.29 -9.60
CA GLU A 253 12.66 14.54 -10.27
C GLU A 253 13.48 15.60 -9.53
N VAL A 254 12.87 16.73 -9.15
CA VAL A 254 13.54 17.83 -8.44
C VAL A 254 14.00 17.39 -7.04
N VAL A 255 13.15 16.69 -6.29
CA VAL A 255 13.50 16.19 -4.94
C VAL A 255 14.62 15.16 -5.03
N SER A 256 14.55 14.27 -6.01
CA SER A 256 15.53 13.19 -6.19
C SER A 256 16.88 13.66 -6.71
N ALA A 257 16.92 14.81 -7.41
CA ALA A 257 18.17 15.45 -7.86
C ALA A 257 18.97 16.04 -6.68
N ASP A 258 18.30 16.34 -5.58
CA ASP A 258 18.93 16.89 -4.37
C ASP A 258 19.56 15.74 -3.55
N LYS A 259 20.85 15.52 -3.76
CA LYS A 259 21.59 14.39 -3.15
C LYS A 259 21.68 14.48 -1.61
N GLU A 260 21.57 15.67 -1.05
CA GLU A 260 21.66 15.89 0.40
C GLU A 260 20.38 15.40 1.09
N PHE A 261 19.21 15.67 0.51
CA PHE A 261 17.92 15.40 1.15
C PHE A 261 17.15 14.22 0.56
N SER A 262 17.50 13.78 -0.65
CA SER A 262 16.79 12.64 -1.30
C SER A 262 16.77 11.34 -0.48
N PRO A 263 17.73 11.03 0.41
CA PRO A 263 17.62 9.87 1.29
C PRO A 263 16.52 9.96 2.34
N TYR A 264 16.10 11.18 2.69
CA TYR A 264 15.16 11.45 3.78
C TYR A 264 13.75 11.81 3.30
N ILE A 265 13.55 12.05 1.99
CA ILE A 265 12.27 12.49 1.43
C ILE A 265 11.81 11.49 0.38
N ASN A 266 10.65 10.86 0.64
CA ASN A 266 9.95 10.01 -0.30
C ASN A 266 8.68 10.71 -0.79
N CYS A 267 8.57 10.90 -2.12
CA CYS A 267 7.38 11.47 -2.75
C CYS A 267 6.52 10.33 -3.30
N PHE A 268 5.23 10.34 -3.01
CA PHE A 268 4.29 9.36 -3.54
C PHE A 268 3.03 10.02 -4.11
N ASN A 269 2.25 9.25 -4.84
CA ASN A 269 0.95 9.64 -5.37
C ASN A 269 -0.04 8.49 -5.20
N LYS A 270 -1.24 8.75 -4.68
CA LYS A 270 -2.26 7.72 -4.43
C LYS A 270 -2.61 6.92 -5.70
N TYR A 271 -2.79 7.59 -6.83
CA TYR A 271 -3.15 6.92 -8.09
C TYR A 271 -2.03 5.99 -8.59
N GLU A 272 -0.78 6.43 -8.48
CA GLU A 272 0.39 5.61 -8.80
C GLU A 272 0.52 4.39 -7.90
N LEU A 273 0.27 4.54 -6.60
CA LEU A 273 0.29 3.41 -5.66
C LEU A 273 -0.80 2.39 -5.98
N VAL A 274 -2.04 2.85 -6.27
CA VAL A 274 -3.13 1.96 -6.72
C VAL A 274 -2.76 1.25 -8.01
N ALA A 275 -2.25 1.98 -9.01
CA ALA A 275 -1.88 1.40 -10.30
C ALA A 275 -0.79 0.34 -10.17
N ARG A 276 0.27 0.62 -9.41
CA ARG A 276 1.37 -0.34 -9.16
C ARG A 276 0.86 -1.58 -8.43
N LYS A 277 0.04 -1.41 -7.38
CA LYS A 277 -0.52 -2.54 -6.66
C LYS A 277 -1.51 -3.33 -7.51
N PHE A 278 -2.30 -2.65 -8.35
CA PHE A 278 -3.21 -3.29 -9.30
C PHE A 278 -2.44 -4.20 -10.25
N ILE A 279 -1.42 -3.69 -10.93
CA ILE A 279 -0.59 -4.46 -11.88
C ILE A 279 0.18 -5.59 -11.18
N GLN A 280 0.70 -5.33 -9.97
CA GLN A 280 1.38 -6.37 -9.20
C GLN A 280 0.46 -7.55 -8.88
N ASN A 281 -0.81 -7.27 -8.56
CA ASN A 281 -1.77 -8.29 -8.16
C ASN A 281 -2.51 -8.91 -9.35
N TYR A 282 -2.77 -8.11 -10.38
CA TYR A 282 -3.62 -8.44 -11.52
C TYR A 282 -2.95 -8.09 -12.85
N PRO A 283 -1.78 -8.70 -13.17
CA PRO A 283 -1.25 -8.55 -14.52
C PRO A 283 -2.27 -9.03 -15.55
N VAL A 284 -2.20 -8.51 -16.76
CA VAL A 284 -3.15 -8.80 -17.85
C VAL A 284 -3.41 -10.29 -18.09
N THR A 285 -2.44 -11.13 -17.72
CA THR A 285 -2.49 -12.59 -17.84
C THR A 285 -3.15 -13.32 -16.68
N LYS A 286 -3.47 -12.64 -15.58
CA LYS A 286 -3.88 -13.28 -14.30
C LYS A 286 -5.05 -14.25 -14.44
N PHE A 287 -6.10 -13.85 -15.14
CA PHE A 287 -7.34 -14.61 -15.27
C PHE A 287 -7.51 -15.25 -16.65
N VAL A 288 -6.55 -15.05 -17.56
CA VAL A 288 -6.58 -15.60 -18.91
C VAL A 288 -6.45 -17.13 -18.84
N PRO A 289 -7.30 -17.90 -19.54
CA PRO A 289 -7.27 -19.36 -19.49
C PRO A 289 -5.96 -19.98 -19.97
N ALA A 290 -5.63 -21.18 -19.48
CA ALA A 290 -4.39 -21.89 -19.76
C ALA A 290 -4.18 -22.18 -21.26
N GLU A 291 -5.25 -22.42 -22.01
CA GLU A 291 -5.20 -22.68 -23.44
C GLU A 291 -4.69 -21.50 -24.28
N PHE A 292 -4.62 -20.29 -23.72
CA PHE A 292 -4.05 -19.11 -24.39
C PHE A 292 -2.52 -19.13 -24.44
N PHE A 293 -1.88 -19.96 -23.62
CA PHE A 293 -0.43 -19.96 -23.43
C PHE A 293 0.24 -21.23 -23.97
N ASN A 294 1.51 -21.06 -24.33
CA ASN A 294 2.46 -22.15 -24.38
C ASN A 294 3.44 -21.98 -23.23
N TYR A 295 3.22 -22.67 -22.11
CA TYR A 295 4.00 -22.56 -20.89
C TYR A 295 5.45 -23.05 -21.04
N GLU A 296 5.71 -23.98 -21.95
CA GLU A 296 7.07 -24.49 -22.23
C GLU A 296 7.95 -23.41 -22.88
N LYS A 297 7.34 -22.60 -23.75
CA LYS A 297 8.02 -21.50 -24.43
C LYS A 297 7.82 -20.14 -23.75
N ALA A 298 6.95 -20.03 -22.72
CA ALA A 298 6.55 -18.81 -22.03
C ALA A 298 5.97 -17.73 -22.97
N ILE A 299 5.10 -18.10 -23.89
CA ILE A 299 4.49 -17.23 -24.89
C ILE A 299 2.96 -17.31 -24.91
N VAL A 300 2.31 -16.27 -25.42
CA VAL A 300 0.90 -16.32 -25.83
C VAL A 300 0.83 -16.96 -27.23
N LYS A 301 -0.13 -17.85 -27.45
CA LYS A 301 -0.33 -18.49 -28.76
C LYS A 301 -0.69 -17.46 -29.83
N PRO A 302 -0.25 -17.62 -31.10
CA PRO A 302 -0.44 -16.62 -32.16
C PRO A 302 -1.90 -16.29 -32.46
N ASP A 303 -2.79 -17.28 -32.40
CA ASP A 303 -4.22 -17.18 -32.68
C ASP A 303 -5.04 -16.50 -31.52
N LYS A 304 -4.50 -16.49 -30.33
CA LYS A 304 -5.19 -15.95 -29.14
C LYS A 304 -5.00 -14.43 -29.00
N LYS A 305 -6.04 -13.73 -28.52
CA LYS A 305 -6.02 -12.28 -28.30
C LYS A 305 -6.42 -11.93 -26.86
N ILE A 306 -5.77 -10.93 -26.31
CA ILE A 306 -6.09 -10.39 -24.99
C ILE A 306 -6.51 -8.93 -25.17
N ASN A 307 -7.72 -8.62 -24.73
CA ASN A 307 -8.33 -7.30 -24.81
C ASN A 307 -8.45 -6.69 -23.41
N VAL A 308 -8.24 -5.39 -23.28
CA VAL A 308 -8.44 -4.63 -22.06
C VAL A 308 -9.38 -3.46 -22.37
N LEU A 309 -10.53 -3.44 -21.74
CA LEU A 309 -11.54 -2.41 -21.94
C LEU A 309 -11.59 -1.53 -20.69
N TYR A 310 -11.28 -0.25 -20.83
CA TYR A 310 -11.43 0.74 -19.76
C TYR A 310 -12.75 1.47 -19.92
N VAL A 311 -13.61 1.40 -18.90
CA VAL A 311 -14.87 2.10 -18.83
C VAL A 311 -14.78 3.23 -17.82
N GLY A 312 -14.80 4.48 -18.31
CA GLY A 312 -14.38 5.66 -17.58
C GLY A 312 -12.86 5.83 -17.63
N PHE A 313 -12.38 6.86 -18.37
CA PHE A 313 -10.95 7.08 -18.58
C PHE A 313 -10.45 8.34 -17.87
N GLY A 314 -10.84 8.49 -16.59
CA GLY A 314 -10.38 9.54 -15.71
C GLY A 314 -8.94 9.29 -15.17
N LYS A 315 -8.55 10.02 -14.12
CA LYS A 315 -7.20 9.96 -13.54
C LYS A 315 -6.75 8.55 -13.12
N MET A 316 -7.64 7.78 -12.50
CA MET A 316 -7.31 6.41 -12.06
C MET A 316 -7.05 5.50 -13.25
N ALA A 317 -7.99 5.45 -14.21
CA ALA A 317 -7.85 4.62 -15.40
C ALA A 317 -6.59 4.99 -16.21
N SER A 318 -6.35 6.28 -16.44
CA SER A 318 -5.17 6.73 -17.19
C SER A 318 -3.85 6.36 -16.50
N THR A 319 -3.82 6.36 -15.16
CA THR A 319 -2.63 5.92 -14.42
C THR A 319 -2.43 4.40 -14.50
N ILE A 320 -3.51 3.62 -14.36
CA ILE A 320 -3.45 2.16 -14.53
C ILE A 320 -3.05 1.82 -15.97
N PHE A 321 -3.65 2.47 -16.96
CA PHE A 321 -3.32 2.27 -18.37
C PHE A 321 -1.84 2.56 -18.66
N SER A 322 -1.30 3.69 -18.16
CA SER A 322 0.14 4.01 -18.30
C SER A 322 1.03 2.91 -17.73
N ALA A 323 0.68 2.41 -16.56
CA ALA A 323 1.41 1.32 -15.93
C ALA A 323 1.22 -0.02 -16.69
N SER A 324 0.02 -0.30 -17.23
CA SER A 324 -0.27 -1.45 -18.09
C SER A 324 0.54 -1.43 -19.39
N MET A 325 0.64 -0.28 -20.05
CA MET A 325 1.45 -0.14 -21.29
C MET A 325 2.92 -0.48 -21.06
N ILE A 326 3.43 -0.28 -19.86
CA ILE A 326 4.78 -0.68 -19.46
C ILE A 326 4.86 -2.19 -19.21
N ASN A 327 3.91 -2.74 -18.45
CA ASN A 327 4.01 -4.09 -17.89
C ASN A 327 3.35 -5.19 -18.72
N ASP A 328 2.31 -4.87 -19.50
CA ASP A 328 1.56 -5.87 -20.26
C ASP A 328 2.23 -6.22 -21.59
N LYS A 329 3.55 -6.27 -21.58
CA LYS A 329 4.35 -6.68 -22.73
C LYS A 329 4.35 -8.21 -22.82
N LEU A 330 3.84 -8.72 -23.92
CA LEU A 330 3.71 -10.14 -24.20
C LEU A 330 4.51 -10.49 -25.43
N VAL A 331 4.83 -11.77 -25.58
CA VAL A 331 5.54 -12.30 -26.72
C VAL A 331 4.79 -13.47 -27.32
N THR A 332 4.99 -13.68 -28.63
CA THR A 332 4.42 -14.78 -29.38
C THR A 332 5.45 -15.28 -30.41
N GLU A 333 5.14 -16.41 -31.01
CA GLU A 333 5.92 -16.99 -32.09
C GLU A 333 5.29 -16.58 -33.43
N ASN A 334 6.13 -16.07 -34.34
CA ASN A 334 5.75 -15.83 -35.73
C ASN A 334 6.88 -16.35 -36.65
N ASN A 335 6.58 -17.30 -37.52
CA ASN A 335 7.57 -17.94 -38.43
C ASN A 335 8.83 -18.41 -37.67
N SER A 336 8.66 -19.11 -36.56
CA SER A 336 9.72 -19.62 -35.68
C SER A 336 10.57 -18.57 -34.97
N SER A 337 10.24 -17.28 -35.09
CA SER A 337 10.93 -16.19 -34.42
C SER A 337 10.05 -15.57 -33.31
N LEU A 338 10.67 -14.99 -32.27
CA LEU A 338 9.97 -14.24 -31.22
C LEU A 338 9.54 -12.87 -31.74
N THR A 339 8.29 -12.54 -31.52
CA THR A 339 7.72 -11.21 -31.82
C THR A 339 6.88 -10.69 -30.68
N GLU A 340 6.69 -9.35 -30.60
CA GLU A 340 5.77 -8.75 -29.64
C GLU A 340 4.34 -9.19 -29.94
N LYS A 341 3.63 -9.65 -28.90
CA LYS A 341 2.19 -9.89 -28.91
C LYS A 341 1.48 -8.70 -28.28
N PHE A 342 0.81 -7.94 -29.11
CA PHE A 342 0.10 -6.75 -28.63
C PHE A 342 -1.16 -7.12 -27.86
N VAL A 343 -1.36 -6.42 -26.74
CA VAL A 343 -2.63 -6.36 -26.02
C VAL A 343 -3.48 -5.26 -26.67
N ASN A 344 -4.75 -5.53 -26.94
CA ASN A 344 -5.66 -4.53 -27.49
C ASN A 344 -6.31 -3.71 -26.38
N TYR A 345 -6.20 -2.39 -26.43
CA TYR A 345 -6.76 -1.48 -25.44
C TYR A 345 -7.92 -0.68 -26.06
N TYR A 346 -9.08 -0.71 -25.40
CA TYR A 346 -10.26 0.06 -25.76
C TYR A 346 -10.59 1.00 -24.62
N LEU A 347 -10.49 2.30 -24.85
CA LEU A 347 -10.62 3.34 -23.83
C LEU A 347 -11.92 4.13 -24.05
N TYR A 348 -12.88 3.96 -23.14
CA TYR A 348 -14.21 4.60 -23.22
C TYR A 348 -14.33 5.73 -22.19
N ASP A 349 -14.66 6.94 -22.63
CA ASP A 349 -14.95 8.07 -21.75
C ASP A 349 -16.10 8.92 -22.30
N LYS A 350 -17.07 9.28 -21.46
CA LYS A 350 -18.17 10.16 -21.81
C LYS A 350 -17.78 11.65 -21.86
N GLU A 351 -16.81 12.03 -21.04
CA GLU A 351 -16.31 13.39 -20.93
C GLU A 351 -15.01 13.54 -21.73
N CYS A 352 -15.11 13.51 -23.04
CA CYS A 352 -13.99 13.92 -23.86
C CYS A 352 -13.73 15.40 -23.60
N ASN A 353 -12.61 15.71 -22.97
CA ASN A 353 -12.12 17.09 -22.99
C ASN A 353 -12.15 17.57 -24.44
N LYS A 354 -12.61 18.80 -24.63
CA LYS A 354 -12.80 19.46 -25.93
C LYS A 354 -11.57 19.45 -26.86
N ASP A 355 -10.46 18.87 -26.40
CA ASP A 355 -9.21 18.64 -27.12
C ASP A 355 -8.98 17.13 -27.38
N GLU A 356 -9.89 16.51 -28.17
CA GLU A 356 -9.71 15.13 -28.66
C GLU A 356 -8.37 14.95 -29.39
N SER A 357 -7.89 15.98 -30.08
CA SER A 357 -6.59 16.01 -30.73
C SER A 357 -5.43 15.95 -29.71
N LYS A 358 -5.51 16.64 -28.58
CA LYS A 358 -4.48 16.59 -27.53
C LYS A 358 -4.43 15.27 -26.80
N ASN A 359 -5.58 14.63 -26.55
CA ASN A 359 -5.61 13.33 -25.92
C ASN A 359 -5.09 12.23 -26.86
N LYS A 360 -5.46 12.25 -28.14
CA LYS A 360 -4.87 11.37 -29.17
C LYS A 360 -3.37 11.61 -29.33
N SER A 361 -2.95 12.86 -29.39
CA SER A 361 -1.53 13.25 -29.48
C SER A 361 -0.77 12.79 -28.21
N PHE A 362 -1.32 13.03 -27.01
CA PHE A 362 -0.69 12.59 -25.76
C PHE A 362 -0.38 11.10 -25.73
N TYR A 363 -1.31 10.22 -26.17
CA TYR A 363 -1.09 8.78 -26.22
C TYR A 363 -0.24 8.35 -27.41
N ASN A 364 -0.48 8.94 -28.58
CA ASN A 364 0.29 8.65 -29.77
C ASN A 364 1.75 9.08 -29.64
N ASP A 365 2.00 10.30 -29.17
CA ASP A 365 3.35 10.86 -29.06
C ASP A 365 4.17 10.20 -27.97
N ARG A 366 3.53 9.65 -26.95
CA ARG A 366 4.18 9.06 -25.78
C ARG A 366 4.60 7.60 -26.01
N TYR A 367 3.82 6.85 -26.78
CA TYR A 367 4.03 5.41 -26.99
C TYR A 367 4.42 5.07 -28.42
N PHE A 368 4.52 6.06 -29.31
CA PHE A 368 4.83 5.84 -30.72
C PHE A 368 6.14 6.50 -31.07
N ALA A 369 7.01 5.72 -31.70
CA ALA A 369 8.28 6.22 -32.19
C ALA A 369 8.07 7.31 -33.23
N GLN A 370 8.87 8.38 -33.14
CA GLN A 370 9.00 9.36 -34.20
C GLN A 370 9.60 8.69 -35.44
N GLU A 371 9.37 9.26 -36.61
CA GLU A 371 10.11 8.86 -37.80
C GLU A 371 11.57 9.30 -37.65
N TYR A 372 12.46 8.32 -37.48
CA TYR A 372 13.89 8.55 -37.32
C TYR A 372 14.62 8.27 -38.62
N ASN A 373 15.59 9.14 -38.97
CA ASN A 373 16.51 8.86 -40.05
C ASN A 373 17.47 7.73 -39.68
N LYS A 374 17.50 6.64 -40.48
CA LYS A 374 18.34 5.44 -40.25
C LYS A 374 19.84 5.75 -40.25
N ASP A 375 20.27 6.82 -40.93
CA ASP A 375 21.67 7.24 -40.95
C ASP A 375 22.12 7.85 -39.63
N GLU A 376 21.19 8.51 -38.92
CA GLU A 376 21.47 9.22 -37.67
C GLU A 376 21.16 8.36 -36.44
N TYR A 377 20.24 7.38 -36.55
CA TYR A 377 19.72 6.62 -35.42
C TYR A 377 19.76 5.12 -35.71
N PHE A 378 19.83 4.31 -34.66
CA PHE A 378 19.56 2.88 -34.73
C PHE A 378 18.08 2.63 -35.03
N ALA A 379 17.71 1.38 -35.37
CA ALA A 379 16.34 1.05 -35.76
C ALA A 379 15.34 1.48 -34.66
N PRO A 380 14.41 2.39 -34.94
CA PRO A 380 13.47 2.91 -33.96
C PRO A 380 12.42 1.86 -33.62
N ILE A 381 11.87 1.95 -32.41
CA ILE A 381 10.75 1.13 -31.96
C ILE A 381 9.53 1.48 -32.81
N GLN A 382 8.85 0.44 -33.34
CA GLN A 382 7.68 0.64 -34.18
C GLN A 382 6.47 1.11 -33.36
N LYS A 383 5.57 1.85 -34.05
CA LYS A 383 4.34 2.38 -33.49
C LYS A 383 3.39 1.23 -33.07
N ASN A 384 2.91 1.24 -31.83
CA ASN A 384 1.86 0.34 -31.39
C ASN A 384 0.48 0.93 -31.77
N ASN A 385 -0.26 0.26 -32.64
CA ASN A 385 -1.56 0.71 -33.13
C ASN A 385 -2.76 0.07 -32.38
N ASN A 386 -2.52 -0.68 -31.30
CA ASN A 386 -3.54 -1.47 -30.62
C ASN A 386 -4.29 -0.70 -29.51
N VAL A 387 -4.29 0.61 -29.56
CA VAL A 387 -5.00 1.48 -28.63
C VAL A 387 -6.09 2.23 -29.40
N GLU A 388 -7.36 1.96 -29.05
CA GLU A 388 -8.52 2.66 -29.58
C GLU A 388 -9.13 3.53 -28.49
N TYR A 389 -9.16 4.85 -28.69
CA TYR A 389 -9.83 5.79 -27.79
C TYR A 389 -11.21 6.14 -28.37
N LYS A 390 -12.26 5.93 -27.57
CA LYS A 390 -13.65 6.17 -27.92
C LYS A 390 -14.30 7.22 -27.03
N CYS A 391 -14.59 8.37 -27.63
CA CYS A 391 -15.33 9.43 -27.00
C CYS A 391 -16.84 9.13 -27.07
N CYS A 392 -17.33 8.32 -26.18
CA CYS A 392 -18.76 7.98 -26.16
C CYS A 392 -19.21 7.53 -24.77
N ASN A 393 -20.49 7.76 -24.50
CA ASN A 393 -21.12 7.15 -23.35
C ASN A 393 -21.59 5.74 -23.72
N ILE A 394 -21.06 4.72 -23.03
CA ILE A 394 -21.42 3.31 -23.26
C ILE A 394 -22.87 2.97 -22.88
N GLU A 395 -23.59 3.89 -22.22
CA GLU A 395 -25.01 3.71 -21.89
C GLU A 395 -25.96 4.20 -22.99
N HIS A 396 -25.46 4.89 -24.02
CA HIS A 396 -26.26 5.49 -25.07
C HIS A 396 -25.94 4.95 -26.46
N ASN A 397 -26.98 4.53 -27.17
CA ASN A 397 -27.06 4.13 -28.59
C ASN A 397 -25.76 3.64 -29.23
N ASP A 398 -25.02 4.51 -29.93
CA ASP A 398 -23.85 4.12 -30.70
C ASP A 398 -22.66 3.73 -29.81
N GLY A 399 -22.52 4.37 -28.64
CA GLY A 399 -21.49 3.99 -27.65
C GLY A 399 -21.75 2.62 -27.05
N ALA A 400 -23.00 2.31 -26.74
CA ALA A 400 -23.42 0.99 -26.27
C ALA A 400 -23.15 -0.09 -27.33
N LYS A 401 -23.53 0.17 -28.59
CA LYS A 401 -23.27 -0.76 -29.70
C LYS A 401 -21.78 -1.01 -29.92
N ASP A 402 -20.95 0.04 -29.92
CA ASP A 402 -19.51 -0.10 -30.09
C ASP A 402 -18.90 -0.92 -28.93
N TYR A 403 -19.23 -0.57 -27.69
CA TYR A 403 -18.76 -1.31 -26.51
C TYR A 403 -19.18 -2.78 -26.53
N GLN A 404 -20.45 -3.06 -26.82
CA GLN A 404 -20.99 -4.40 -26.93
C GLN A 404 -20.36 -5.19 -28.08
N SER A 405 -20.04 -4.54 -29.21
CA SER A 405 -19.36 -5.19 -30.33
C SER A 405 -17.96 -5.69 -29.99
N LYS A 406 -17.30 -5.05 -29.02
CA LYS A 406 -15.99 -5.48 -28.51
C LYS A 406 -16.06 -6.63 -27.51
N LEU A 407 -17.25 -6.93 -26.98
CA LEU A 407 -17.54 -8.02 -26.04
C LEU A 407 -18.16 -9.23 -26.75
N THR A 408 -17.89 -9.42 -28.05
CA THR A 408 -18.45 -10.53 -28.83
C THR A 408 -17.95 -11.89 -28.35
N ASN A 409 -18.78 -12.92 -28.58
CA ASN A 409 -18.43 -14.29 -28.22
C ASN A 409 -17.36 -14.85 -29.19
N ASN A 410 -16.09 -14.68 -28.84
CA ASN A 410 -14.96 -15.25 -29.55
C ASN A 410 -14.12 -16.08 -28.58
N LYS A 411 -14.03 -17.40 -28.80
CA LYS A 411 -13.26 -18.33 -27.96
C LYS A 411 -11.76 -18.04 -27.96
N ASP A 412 -11.28 -17.30 -28.96
CA ASP A 412 -9.86 -16.95 -29.11
C ASP A 412 -9.54 -15.58 -28.52
N GLU A 413 -10.51 -14.93 -27.87
CA GLU A 413 -10.34 -13.64 -27.22
C GLU A 413 -10.68 -13.71 -25.73
N PHE A 414 -9.89 -13.03 -24.91
CA PHE A 414 -10.14 -12.82 -23.48
C PHE A 414 -10.30 -11.34 -23.18
N HIS A 415 -11.30 -10.97 -22.39
CA HIS A 415 -11.63 -9.58 -22.06
C HIS A 415 -11.35 -9.26 -20.60
N ASN A 416 -10.36 -8.41 -20.32
CA ASN A 416 -10.21 -7.73 -19.04
C ASN A 416 -11.00 -6.42 -19.09
N ILE A 417 -12.02 -6.26 -18.26
CA ILE A 417 -12.88 -5.07 -18.24
C ILE A 417 -12.64 -4.30 -16.96
N ILE A 418 -12.17 -3.05 -17.05
CA ILE A 418 -11.77 -2.22 -15.91
C ILE A 418 -12.74 -1.04 -15.82
N ILE A 419 -13.59 -1.01 -14.80
CA ILE A 419 -14.64 -0.01 -14.60
C ILE A 419 -14.18 0.98 -13.53
N THR A 420 -14.04 2.27 -13.93
CA THR A 420 -13.49 3.34 -13.08
C THR A 420 -14.21 4.67 -13.27
N LEU A 421 -15.53 4.66 -13.21
CA LEU A 421 -16.39 5.84 -13.30
C LEU A 421 -16.28 6.74 -12.04
N GLY A 422 -17.08 7.80 -11.99
CA GLY A 422 -16.99 8.83 -10.96
C GLY A 422 -17.36 8.38 -9.55
N SER A 423 -18.30 7.46 -9.40
CA SER A 423 -18.81 6.98 -8.12
C SER A 423 -18.84 5.46 -8.03
N ASP A 424 -18.86 4.93 -6.80
CA ASP A 424 -18.92 3.48 -6.55
C ASP A 424 -20.25 2.90 -7.06
N VAL A 425 -21.35 3.64 -6.93
CA VAL A 425 -22.67 3.23 -7.43
C VAL A 425 -22.68 3.10 -8.96
N GLU A 426 -22.12 4.10 -9.69
CA GLU A 426 -22.01 4.02 -11.16
C GLU A 426 -21.12 2.85 -11.60
N ASN A 427 -20.05 2.57 -10.87
CA ASN A 427 -19.16 1.44 -11.17
C ASN A 427 -19.89 0.10 -11.02
N VAL A 428 -20.63 -0.07 -9.93
CA VAL A 428 -21.42 -1.28 -9.65
C VAL A 428 -22.55 -1.47 -10.64
N ASP A 429 -23.33 -0.42 -10.94
CA ASP A 429 -24.44 -0.47 -11.91
C ASP A 429 -23.93 -0.85 -13.31
N THR A 430 -22.84 -0.23 -13.76
CA THR A 430 -22.23 -0.55 -15.05
C THR A 430 -21.71 -2.00 -15.09
N ALA A 431 -21.13 -2.49 -14.00
CA ALA A 431 -20.68 -3.87 -13.90
C ALA A 431 -21.85 -4.85 -13.98
N ILE A 432 -22.97 -4.58 -13.30
CA ILE A 432 -24.19 -5.40 -13.37
C ILE A 432 -24.70 -5.47 -14.83
N LYS A 433 -24.84 -4.32 -15.51
CA LYS A 433 -25.27 -4.26 -16.91
C LYS A 433 -24.34 -5.04 -17.82
N THR A 434 -23.01 -4.91 -17.61
CA THR A 434 -22.01 -5.65 -18.39
C THR A 434 -22.12 -7.16 -18.17
N VAL A 435 -22.23 -7.62 -16.92
CA VAL A 435 -22.39 -9.04 -16.58
C VAL A 435 -23.67 -9.61 -17.22
N LEU A 436 -24.78 -8.90 -17.15
CA LEU A 436 -26.05 -9.31 -17.78
C LEU A 436 -25.89 -9.46 -19.30
N TYR A 437 -25.24 -8.49 -19.95
CA TYR A 437 -24.97 -8.57 -21.39
C TYR A 437 -24.11 -9.78 -21.74
N LEU A 438 -22.99 -10.00 -21.03
CA LEU A 438 -22.08 -11.11 -21.27
C LEU A 438 -22.77 -12.48 -21.11
N ARG A 439 -23.64 -12.61 -20.07
CA ARG A 439 -24.42 -13.84 -19.85
C ARG A 439 -25.47 -14.06 -20.95
N GLN A 440 -26.14 -13.00 -21.41
CA GLN A 440 -27.15 -13.10 -22.48
C GLN A 440 -26.55 -13.53 -23.84
N HIS A 441 -25.25 -13.31 -24.02
CA HIS A 441 -24.54 -13.63 -25.27
C HIS A 441 -23.53 -14.79 -25.11
N ASP A 442 -23.62 -15.56 -24.01
CA ASP A 442 -22.79 -16.72 -23.73
C ASP A 442 -21.29 -16.43 -23.84
N VAL A 443 -20.85 -15.24 -23.44
CA VAL A 443 -19.43 -14.87 -23.35
C VAL A 443 -18.83 -15.41 -22.06
N GLU A 444 -17.85 -16.29 -22.17
CA GLU A 444 -17.24 -16.94 -20.98
C GLU A 444 -15.85 -16.39 -20.64
N ASN A 445 -15.09 -15.97 -21.64
CA ASN A 445 -13.70 -15.55 -21.53
C ASN A 445 -13.57 -14.07 -21.10
N TYR A 446 -13.91 -13.76 -19.85
CA TYR A 446 -13.77 -12.39 -19.32
C TYR A 446 -13.44 -12.36 -17.82
N HIS A 447 -12.90 -11.21 -17.40
CA HIS A 447 -12.81 -10.81 -15.99
C HIS A 447 -13.09 -9.31 -15.84
N ILE A 448 -13.85 -8.93 -14.80
CA ILE A 448 -14.25 -7.54 -14.57
C ILE A 448 -13.60 -7.03 -13.30
N PHE A 449 -12.96 -5.89 -13.39
CA PHE A 449 -12.39 -5.15 -12.27
C PHE A 449 -13.27 -3.94 -11.97
N ILE A 450 -13.78 -3.84 -10.75
CA ILE A 450 -14.64 -2.76 -10.31
C ILE A 450 -13.90 -1.90 -9.30
N ARG A 451 -13.73 -0.62 -9.60
CA ARG A 451 -13.17 0.31 -8.64
C ARG A 451 -14.18 0.67 -7.58
N LEU A 452 -13.81 0.49 -6.30
CA LEU A 452 -14.53 1.04 -5.15
C LEU A 452 -13.59 1.93 -4.35
N LYS A 453 -14.04 3.13 -3.98
CA LYS A 453 -13.30 4.04 -3.06
C LYS A 453 -13.44 3.56 -1.63
N ALA A 454 -14.65 3.17 -1.24
CA ALA A 454 -14.96 2.59 0.05
C ALA A 454 -15.14 1.07 -0.09
N GLU A 455 -14.55 0.30 0.82
CA GLU A 455 -14.82 -1.14 0.89
C GLU A 455 -16.26 -1.35 1.38
N SER A 456 -17.06 -2.08 0.59
CA SER A 456 -18.43 -2.44 0.92
C SER A 456 -18.64 -3.92 0.64
N GLU A 457 -18.85 -4.70 1.70
CA GLU A 457 -19.23 -6.11 1.58
C GLU A 457 -20.61 -6.28 0.92
N GLU A 458 -21.47 -5.26 1.04
CA GLU A 458 -22.80 -5.26 0.42
C GLU A 458 -22.69 -5.31 -1.10
N TYR A 459 -21.78 -4.53 -1.70
CA TYR A 459 -21.56 -4.58 -3.15
C TYR A 459 -20.96 -5.91 -3.60
N LYS A 460 -20.08 -6.51 -2.79
CA LYS A 460 -19.47 -7.81 -3.11
C LYS A 460 -20.51 -8.93 -3.20
N ALA A 461 -21.59 -8.86 -2.41
CA ALA A 461 -22.65 -9.85 -2.38
C ALA A 461 -23.46 -9.97 -3.69
N PHE A 462 -23.44 -8.93 -4.56
CA PHE A 462 -24.14 -8.95 -5.85
C PHE A 462 -23.46 -9.78 -6.94
N PHE A 463 -22.20 -10.16 -6.75
CA PHE A 463 -21.38 -10.70 -7.83
C PHE A 463 -20.76 -12.07 -7.49
N ASP A 464 -20.59 -12.87 -8.53
CA ASP A 464 -19.75 -14.07 -8.45
C ASP A 464 -18.27 -13.66 -8.34
N SER A 465 -17.63 -14.05 -7.25
CA SER A 465 -16.25 -13.70 -6.93
C SER A 465 -15.20 -14.28 -7.91
N GLN A 466 -15.56 -15.27 -8.72
CA GLN A 466 -14.60 -15.88 -9.65
C GLN A 466 -14.30 -15.01 -10.87
N LYS A 467 -15.29 -14.23 -11.36
CA LYS A 467 -15.16 -13.37 -12.55
C LYS A 467 -15.12 -11.87 -12.24
N ILE A 468 -15.15 -11.49 -10.96
CA ILE A 468 -15.21 -10.09 -10.51
C ILE A 468 -14.15 -9.82 -9.45
N THR A 469 -13.42 -8.74 -9.62
CA THR A 469 -12.44 -8.27 -8.62
C THR A 469 -12.70 -6.81 -8.29
N PHE A 470 -12.79 -6.49 -7.00
CA PHE A 470 -12.86 -5.12 -6.51
C PHE A 470 -11.47 -4.58 -6.19
N PHE A 471 -11.22 -3.30 -6.49
CA PHE A 471 -9.93 -2.68 -6.26
C PHE A 471 -10.05 -1.19 -5.97
N GLY A 472 -8.96 -0.56 -5.50
CA GLY A 472 -8.80 0.89 -5.41
C GLY A 472 -9.35 1.52 -4.13
N GLY A 473 -9.76 0.73 -3.15
CA GLY A 473 -10.14 1.23 -1.82
C GLY A 473 -8.97 1.95 -1.12
N GLU A 474 -9.27 2.97 -0.34
CA GLU A 474 -8.25 3.77 0.35
C GLU A 474 -7.47 2.95 1.38
N SER A 475 -8.13 2.07 2.14
CA SER A 475 -7.50 1.12 3.05
C SER A 475 -6.44 0.23 2.37
N TYR A 476 -6.61 -0.01 1.08
CA TYR A 476 -5.72 -0.82 0.26
C TYR A 476 -4.33 -0.19 0.05
N ILE A 477 -4.21 1.14 0.11
CA ILE A 477 -2.99 1.89 -0.18
C ILE A 477 -2.51 2.78 0.96
N LEU A 478 -3.44 3.29 1.79
CA LEU A 478 -3.13 4.16 2.90
C LEU A 478 -2.73 3.34 4.13
N ASN A 479 -1.54 2.78 4.09
CA ASN A 479 -0.98 2.04 5.23
C ASN A 479 0.55 2.17 5.28
N HIS A 480 1.09 1.92 6.46
CA HIS A 480 2.52 2.02 6.75
C HIS A 480 3.37 1.16 5.80
N SER A 481 3.00 -0.08 5.57
CA SER A 481 3.81 -1.01 4.76
C SER A 481 3.98 -0.56 3.31
N ILE A 482 3.00 0.14 2.75
CA ILE A 482 3.07 0.66 1.37
C ILE A 482 3.79 1.99 1.30
N ILE A 483 3.47 2.91 2.21
CA ILE A 483 3.98 4.29 2.16
C ILE A 483 5.37 4.39 2.78
N VAL A 484 5.59 3.76 3.93
CA VAL A 484 6.84 3.86 4.70
C VAL A 484 7.81 2.73 4.36
N ASP A 485 7.39 1.46 4.51
CA ASP A 485 8.24 0.31 4.22
C ASP A 485 8.47 0.09 2.73
N GLU A 486 7.75 0.82 1.89
CA GLU A 486 7.84 0.70 0.44
C GLU A 486 7.71 -0.77 -0.04
N ALA A 487 6.69 -1.49 0.47
CA ALA A 487 6.50 -2.91 0.18
C ALA A 487 6.47 -3.23 -1.34
N LEU A 488 6.00 -2.26 -2.16
CA LEU A 488 6.04 -2.36 -3.61
C LEU A 488 7.47 -2.26 -4.17
N MET A 489 8.43 -1.76 -3.40
CA MET A 489 9.84 -1.63 -3.79
C MET A 489 10.71 -2.81 -3.35
N ALA A 490 10.22 -3.69 -2.50
CA ALA A 490 11.01 -4.82 -1.99
C ALA A 490 11.59 -5.68 -3.14
N ARG A 491 10.74 -6.01 -4.12
CA ARG A 491 11.18 -6.78 -5.32
C ARG A 491 12.12 -5.98 -6.22
N ALA A 492 11.96 -4.67 -6.30
CA ALA A 492 12.86 -3.80 -7.05
C ALA A 492 14.28 -3.82 -6.48
N LYS A 493 14.41 -3.86 -5.16
CA LYS A 493 15.70 -4.00 -4.48
C LYS A 493 16.34 -5.37 -4.79
N MET A 494 15.54 -6.45 -4.86
CA MET A 494 16.01 -7.79 -5.27
C MET A 494 16.47 -7.80 -6.73
N VAL A 495 15.71 -7.19 -7.65
CA VAL A 495 16.11 -7.03 -9.06
C VAL A 495 17.44 -6.28 -9.17
N ASN A 496 17.61 -5.19 -8.42
CA ASN A 496 18.87 -4.45 -8.42
C ASN A 496 20.05 -5.31 -7.92
N SER A 497 19.84 -6.08 -6.85
CA SER A 497 20.88 -6.97 -6.32
C SER A 497 21.34 -8.02 -7.36
N SER A 498 20.42 -8.56 -8.17
CA SER A 498 20.79 -9.49 -9.23
C SER A 498 21.64 -8.84 -10.33
N TYR A 499 21.45 -7.55 -10.60
CA TYR A 499 22.33 -6.78 -11.48
C TYR A 499 23.70 -6.53 -10.86
N GLU A 500 23.78 -6.28 -9.56
CA GLU A 500 25.03 -6.04 -8.83
C GLU A 500 25.94 -7.28 -8.87
N GLU A 501 25.39 -8.46 -8.71
CA GLU A 501 26.14 -9.73 -8.80
C GLU A 501 26.78 -9.93 -10.18
N LYS A 502 26.10 -9.53 -11.26
CA LYS A 502 26.58 -9.65 -12.64
C LYS A 502 27.59 -8.58 -13.07
N LYS A 503 27.51 -7.40 -12.45
CA LYS A 503 28.39 -6.27 -12.73
C LYS A 503 29.27 -5.96 -11.54
N LYS A 504 30.41 -6.50 -11.34
CA LYS A 504 31.36 -6.25 -10.23
C LYS A 504 31.46 -4.78 -9.70
N ALA A 505 30.65 -3.83 -10.18
CA ALA A 505 30.68 -2.39 -9.87
C ALA A 505 29.34 -1.64 -9.94
N ILE A 506 28.19 -2.28 -9.70
CA ILE A 506 26.93 -1.52 -9.68
C ILE A 506 26.79 -0.74 -8.38
N SER A 507 26.30 0.51 -8.52
CA SER A 507 25.96 1.39 -7.40
C SER A 507 24.92 0.74 -6.49
N LYS A 508 25.18 0.78 -5.18
CA LYS A 508 24.16 0.41 -4.19
C LYS A 508 22.85 1.11 -4.49
N TRP A 509 21.72 0.50 -4.13
CA TRP A 509 20.37 1.03 -4.35
C TRP A 509 20.24 2.53 -4.05
N THR A 510 20.82 2.99 -2.95
CA THR A 510 20.81 4.41 -2.54
C THR A 510 21.48 5.36 -3.54
N LYS A 511 22.44 4.86 -4.35
CA LYS A 511 23.18 5.65 -5.35
C LYS A 511 22.52 5.66 -6.73
N LEU A 512 21.49 4.86 -6.95
CA LEU A 512 20.77 4.87 -8.22
C LEU A 512 19.99 6.17 -8.40
N SER A 513 19.95 6.66 -9.65
CA SER A 513 19.04 7.75 -10.02
C SER A 513 17.58 7.28 -9.88
N SER A 514 16.66 8.21 -9.68
CA SER A 514 15.23 7.92 -9.50
C SER A 514 14.66 7.10 -10.66
N ILE A 515 15.06 7.42 -11.89
CA ILE A 515 14.59 6.70 -13.08
C ILE A 515 15.06 5.23 -13.05
N LYS A 516 16.30 4.96 -12.63
CA LYS A 516 16.84 3.59 -12.51
C LYS A 516 16.16 2.81 -11.39
N LYS A 517 15.89 3.46 -10.22
CA LYS A 517 15.08 2.87 -9.16
C LYS A 517 13.69 2.51 -9.66
N LEU A 518 13.03 3.44 -10.35
CA LEU A 518 11.68 3.25 -10.89
C LEU A 518 11.64 2.14 -11.97
N SER A 519 12.67 2.03 -12.83
CA SER A 519 12.79 0.92 -13.79
C SER A 519 12.82 -0.44 -13.09
N ASN A 520 13.58 -0.55 -11.99
CA ASN A 520 13.62 -1.78 -11.19
C ASN A 520 12.30 -2.06 -10.48
N VAL A 521 11.55 -1.02 -10.06
CA VAL A 521 10.19 -1.18 -9.51
C VAL A 521 9.29 -1.86 -10.54
N TYR A 522 9.26 -1.34 -11.77
CA TYR A 522 8.44 -1.93 -12.83
C TYR A 522 8.90 -3.33 -13.23
N ALA A 523 10.20 -3.63 -13.20
CA ALA A 523 10.71 -5.00 -13.40
C ALA A 523 10.21 -5.95 -12.29
N GLY A 524 10.23 -5.50 -11.03
CA GLY A 524 9.69 -6.27 -9.90
C GLY A 524 8.18 -6.48 -9.97
N LEU A 525 7.41 -5.47 -10.41
CA LEU A 525 5.96 -5.58 -10.62
C LEU A 525 5.61 -6.58 -11.73
N ASN A 526 6.46 -6.67 -12.75
CA ASN A 526 6.28 -7.56 -13.91
C ASN A 526 6.52 -9.04 -13.60
N LEU A 527 7.15 -9.36 -12.46
CA LEU A 527 7.51 -10.76 -12.11
C LEU A 527 6.30 -11.71 -12.15
N ARG A 528 5.15 -11.29 -11.66
CA ARG A 528 3.94 -12.12 -11.66
C ARG A 528 3.47 -12.47 -13.07
N LEU A 529 3.54 -11.51 -14.00
CA LEU A 529 3.23 -11.75 -15.41
C LEU A 529 4.16 -12.82 -15.99
N LYS A 530 5.48 -12.72 -15.74
CA LYS A 530 6.46 -13.71 -16.19
C LYS A 530 6.18 -15.09 -15.63
N LEU A 531 5.82 -15.20 -14.37
CA LEU A 531 5.41 -16.46 -13.75
C LEU A 531 4.14 -17.02 -14.40
N ASN A 532 3.14 -16.16 -14.69
CA ASN A 532 1.92 -16.60 -15.37
C ASN A 532 2.22 -17.19 -16.76
N LEU A 533 3.17 -16.63 -17.51
CA LEU A 533 3.61 -17.17 -18.81
C LEU A 533 4.33 -18.53 -18.67
N LEU A 534 4.86 -18.84 -17.50
CA LEU A 534 5.48 -20.14 -17.19
C LEU A 534 4.48 -21.17 -16.61
N GLY A 535 3.22 -20.80 -16.37
CA GLY A 535 2.22 -21.65 -15.74
C GLY A 535 2.19 -21.59 -14.21
N TYR A 536 2.77 -20.53 -13.61
CA TYR A 536 2.80 -20.31 -12.18
C TYR A 536 2.18 -18.96 -11.81
N ASP A 537 1.87 -18.79 -10.53
CA ASP A 537 1.33 -17.56 -9.97
C ASP A 537 2.01 -17.21 -8.64
N LEU A 538 1.76 -16.00 -8.15
CA LEU A 538 2.18 -15.52 -6.83
C LEU A 538 0.96 -15.34 -5.93
N ILE A 539 0.99 -15.97 -4.77
CA ILE A 539 -0.04 -15.80 -3.73
C ILE A 539 0.60 -15.30 -2.44
N GLN A 540 -0.21 -14.73 -1.56
CA GLN A 540 0.25 -14.37 -0.23
C GLN A 540 0.61 -15.65 0.54
N ASN A 541 1.74 -15.63 1.25
CA ASN A 541 2.16 -16.73 2.09
C ASN A 541 1.33 -16.76 3.39
N ASP A 542 0.60 -17.83 3.60
CA ASP A 542 -0.14 -18.11 4.83
C ASP A 542 0.59 -19.09 5.77
N GLY A 543 1.83 -19.45 5.43
CA GLY A 543 2.65 -20.42 6.13
C GLY A 543 2.40 -21.88 5.74
N GLN A 544 1.46 -22.16 4.81
CA GLN A 544 1.10 -23.52 4.38
C GLN A 544 1.35 -23.77 2.88
N ASN A 545 1.45 -22.72 2.10
CA ASN A 545 1.47 -22.80 0.62
C ASN A 545 2.87 -22.78 -0.01
N PHE A 546 3.94 -22.69 0.79
CA PHE A 546 5.31 -22.74 0.23
C PHE A 546 5.67 -24.15 -0.22
N ASP A 547 6.05 -24.27 -1.49
CA ASP A 547 6.57 -25.51 -2.08
C ASP A 547 7.98 -25.26 -2.66
N GLY A 548 8.99 -25.72 -1.95
CA GLY A 548 10.40 -25.59 -2.36
C GLY A 548 10.74 -26.38 -3.63
N GLU A 549 9.97 -27.43 -3.97
CA GLU A 549 10.17 -28.21 -5.21
C GLU A 549 9.79 -27.37 -6.42
N ILE A 550 8.70 -26.59 -6.37
CA ILE A 550 8.29 -25.66 -7.44
C ILE A 550 9.40 -24.64 -7.72
N VAL A 551 9.95 -24.04 -6.66
CA VAL A 551 11.04 -23.06 -6.82
C VAL A 551 12.27 -23.73 -7.42
N SER A 552 12.64 -24.91 -6.94
CA SER A 552 13.80 -25.69 -7.44
C SER A 552 13.62 -26.12 -8.89
N GLU A 553 12.43 -26.56 -9.28
CA GLU A 553 12.06 -26.91 -10.67
C GLU A 553 12.24 -25.71 -11.61
N LEU A 554 11.66 -24.55 -11.23
CA LEU A 554 11.76 -23.31 -12.00
C LEU A 554 13.22 -22.84 -12.14
N VAL A 555 13.96 -22.82 -11.05
CA VAL A 555 15.38 -22.42 -11.05
C VAL A 555 16.21 -23.36 -11.90
N SER A 556 16.00 -24.66 -11.82
CA SER A 556 16.70 -25.65 -12.63
C SER A 556 16.38 -25.49 -14.13
N ARG A 557 15.08 -25.34 -14.46
CA ARG A 557 14.63 -25.14 -15.83
C ARG A 557 15.22 -23.87 -16.45
N LEU A 558 15.01 -22.72 -15.82
CA LEU A 558 15.47 -21.44 -16.34
C LEU A 558 17.01 -21.33 -16.30
N GLY A 559 17.67 -21.91 -15.30
CA GLY A 559 19.13 -21.95 -15.20
C GLY A 559 19.78 -22.72 -16.34
N LYS A 560 19.17 -23.82 -16.82
CA LYS A 560 19.64 -24.55 -17.99
C LYS A 560 19.43 -23.81 -19.32
N GLN A 561 18.44 -22.92 -19.36
CA GLN A 561 18.03 -22.18 -20.54
C GLN A 561 18.67 -20.80 -20.63
N THR A 562 19.21 -20.27 -19.51
CA THR A 562 19.87 -18.97 -19.44
C THR A 562 21.34 -19.13 -19.81
N PRO A 563 21.88 -18.36 -20.79
CA PRO A 563 23.29 -18.39 -21.08
C PRO A 563 24.14 -18.05 -19.85
N PRO A 564 25.31 -18.71 -19.65
CA PRO A 564 26.27 -18.34 -18.62
C PRO A 564 26.70 -16.88 -18.74
N VAL A 565 27.10 -16.23 -17.64
CA VAL A 565 27.47 -14.79 -17.63
C VAL A 565 28.62 -14.44 -18.58
N ASP A 566 29.48 -15.39 -18.87
CA ASP A 566 30.64 -15.31 -19.76
C ASP A 566 30.38 -15.99 -21.12
N ALA A 567 29.13 -16.32 -21.43
CA ALA A 567 28.76 -16.93 -22.70
C ALA A 567 29.13 -16.04 -23.90
N PRO A 568 29.38 -16.63 -25.07
CA PRO A 568 29.53 -15.86 -26.31
C PRO A 568 28.35 -14.95 -26.57
N TYR A 569 28.60 -13.80 -27.17
CA TYR A 569 27.56 -12.80 -27.46
C TYR A 569 26.35 -13.38 -28.21
N GLN A 570 26.62 -14.30 -29.16
CA GLN A 570 25.60 -14.96 -29.98
C GLN A 570 24.59 -15.77 -29.16
N ASP A 571 24.98 -16.30 -27.99
CA ASP A 571 24.11 -17.11 -27.14
C ASP A 571 23.02 -16.24 -26.46
N TYR A 572 23.20 -14.93 -26.40
CA TYR A 572 22.23 -13.98 -25.89
C TYR A 572 21.28 -13.42 -26.95
N LEU A 573 21.52 -13.69 -28.23
CA LEU A 573 20.70 -13.20 -29.36
C LEU A 573 19.40 -13.99 -29.50
N TYR A 574 18.38 -13.65 -28.75
CA TYR A 574 17.10 -14.37 -28.69
C TYR A 574 16.15 -14.08 -29.88
N PHE A 575 16.38 -13.03 -30.63
CA PHE A 575 15.50 -12.60 -31.73
C PHE A 575 15.71 -13.32 -33.04
N ASN A 576 16.87 -13.98 -33.26
CA ASN A 576 17.23 -14.72 -34.49
C ASN A 576 17.32 -16.22 -34.26
N SER A 577 16.93 -16.75 -33.10
CA SER A 577 17.13 -18.16 -32.79
C SER A 577 15.96 -19.03 -33.25
N ASP A 578 16.18 -19.87 -34.23
CA ASP A 578 15.32 -21.03 -34.47
C ASP A 578 15.34 -21.91 -33.22
N GLY A 579 14.15 -22.13 -32.60
CA GLY A 579 14.04 -22.97 -31.40
C GLY A 579 14.31 -22.27 -30.08
N PHE A 580 13.93 -21.02 -29.95
CA PHE A 580 13.98 -20.27 -28.67
C PHE A 580 13.30 -21.03 -27.52
N ASN A 581 13.80 -20.81 -26.32
CA ASN A 581 13.31 -21.38 -25.07
C ASN A 581 12.54 -20.32 -24.22
N SER A 582 12.01 -20.71 -23.04
CA SER A 582 11.27 -19.80 -22.18
C SER A 582 12.14 -18.68 -21.60
N ALA A 583 13.42 -18.89 -21.35
CA ALA A 583 14.32 -17.82 -20.88
C ALA A 583 14.53 -16.75 -21.96
N ASN A 584 14.67 -17.14 -23.23
CA ASN A 584 14.73 -16.22 -24.36
C ASN A 584 13.46 -15.38 -24.47
N ALA A 585 12.28 -16.02 -24.40
CA ALA A 585 10.99 -15.33 -24.47
C ALA A 585 10.82 -14.31 -23.35
N LEU A 586 11.16 -14.66 -22.11
CA LEU A 586 11.07 -13.77 -20.97
C LEU A 586 12.10 -12.62 -21.03
N SER A 587 13.28 -12.85 -21.61
CA SER A 587 14.29 -11.82 -21.81
C SER A 587 13.86 -10.83 -22.90
N TYR A 588 13.27 -11.31 -24.00
CA TYR A 588 12.68 -10.44 -25.02
C TYR A 588 11.53 -9.61 -24.44
N GLN A 589 10.65 -10.24 -23.67
CA GLN A 589 9.57 -9.55 -22.94
C GLN A 589 10.12 -8.46 -22.01
N GLU A 590 11.23 -8.71 -21.29
CA GLU A 590 11.88 -7.70 -20.43
C GLU A 590 12.42 -6.54 -21.25
N LYS A 591 13.03 -6.78 -22.40
CA LYS A 591 13.48 -5.73 -23.31
C LYS A 591 12.32 -4.84 -23.78
N LEU A 592 11.18 -5.44 -24.16
CA LEU A 592 9.98 -4.71 -24.56
C LEU A 592 9.44 -3.86 -23.40
N ARG A 593 9.38 -4.43 -22.18
CA ARG A 593 8.97 -3.71 -20.98
C ARG A 593 9.91 -2.54 -20.66
N TRP A 594 11.22 -2.76 -20.76
CA TRP A 594 12.24 -1.73 -20.51
C TRP A 594 12.10 -0.58 -21.50
N ASN A 595 11.93 -0.87 -22.78
CA ASN A 595 11.68 0.15 -23.81
C ASN A 595 10.42 0.96 -23.51
N ALA A 596 9.29 0.30 -23.20
CA ALA A 596 8.03 0.96 -22.86
C ALA A 596 8.17 1.85 -21.63
N PHE A 597 8.92 1.41 -20.61
CA PHE A 597 9.18 2.19 -19.41
C PHE A 597 9.90 3.53 -19.73
N TYR A 598 10.96 3.49 -20.49
CA TYR A 598 11.71 4.70 -20.84
C TYR A 598 10.90 5.65 -21.75
N LEU A 599 10.15 5.11 -22.71
CA LEU A 599 9.23 5.88 -23.54
C LEU A 599 8.15 6.57 -22.71
N ASP A 600 7.50 5.87 -21.77
CA ASP A 600 6.50 6.47 -20.86
C ASP A 600 7.08 7.60 -20.00
N ASN A 601 8.35 7.51 -19.65
CA ASN A 601 9.04 8.55 -18.89
C ASN A 601 9.62 9.68 -19.78
N GLY A 602 9.27 9.70 -21.08
CA GLY A 602 9.61 10.77 -22.02
C GLY A 602 11.03 10.69 -22.58
N TYR A 603 11.69 9.52 -22.49
CA TYR A 603 12.98 9.30 -23.13
C TYR A 603 12.82 9.07 -24.63
N ALA A 604 13.82 9.51 -25.37
CA ALA A 604 13.95 9.29 -26.81
C ALA A 604 15.26 8.59 -27.15
N LEU A 605 15.33 8.04 -28.38
CA LEU A 605 16.53 7.41 -28.87
C LEU A 605 17.65 8.45 -29.05
N MET A 606 18.86 8.11 -28.59
CA MET A 606 20.05 8.95 -28.73
C MET A 606 20.61 8.82 -30.18
N LYS A 607 21.11 9.94 -30.75
CA LYS A 607 21.79 9.90 -32.04
C LYS A 607 23.09 9.11 -31.99
N LYS A 608 23.43 8.40 -33.07
CA LYS A 608 24.70 7.64 -33.21
C LYS A 608 25.91 8.51 -32.91
N THR A 609 25.89 9.81 -33.34
CA THR A 609 26.96 10.77 -33.13
C THR A 609 27.15 11.24 -31.70
N ASP A 610 26.12 11.12 -30.86
CA ASP A 610 26.15 11.57 -29.46
C ASP A 610 26.68 10.49 -28.52
N ILE A 611 26.79 9.25 -29.01
CA ILE A 611 27.36 8.11 -28.29
C ILE A 611 28.87 8.25 -28.32
N LYS A 612 29.52 8.29 -27.15
CA LYS A 612 30.97 8.50 -27.06
C LYS A 612 31.62 7.44 -26.19
N VAL A 613 32.70 6.87 -26.72
CA VAL A 613 33.64 6.05 -25.95
C VAL A 613 34.72 6.97 -25.42
N ILE A 614 34.81 7.14 -24.09
CA ILE A 614 35.84 8.03 -23.46
C ILE A 614 37.08 7.21 -23.11
N SER A 615 36.88 5.98 -22.59
CA SER A 615 37.93 5.03 -22.26
C SER A 615 37.29 3.64 -22.25
N GLY A 616 38.10 2.57 -22.19
CA GLY A 616 37.61 1.19 -22.25
C GLY A 616 36.46 0.82 -21.33
N ASP A 617 36.29 1.56 -20.24
CA ASP A 617 35.22 1.32 -19.24
C ASP A 617 34.16 2.45 -19.19
N LYS A 618 34.33 3.54 -19.90
CA LYS A 618 33.47 4.71 -19.80
C LYS A 618 32.85 5.08 -21.16
N ILE A 619 31.58 4.68 -21.31
CA ILE A 619 30.76 4.92 -22.49
C ILE A 619 29.63 5.89 -22.10
N ILE A 620 29.48 6.98 -22.86
CA ILE A 620 28.29 7.84 -22.77
C ILE A 620 27.24 7.26 -23.70
N LYS A 621 26.21 6.65 -23.10
CA LYS A 621 25.09 6.02 -23.81
C LYS A 621 23.72 6.49 -23.32
N ASP A 622 23.68 7.33 -22.30
CA ASP A 622 22.48 7.91 -21.71
C ASP A 622 22.75 9.35 -21.28
N ASP A 623 21.73 10.20 -21.42
CA ASP A 623 21.69 11.59 -20.93
C ASP A 623 20.35 11.81 -20.23
N ASP A 624 20.33 11.60 -18.90
CA ASP A 624 19.12 11.76 -18.10
C ASP A 624 18.57 13.20 -18.16
N SER A 625 19.44 14.21 -18.36
CA SER A 625 19.01 15.61 -18.41
C SER A 625 18.24 15.95 -19.69
N LYS A 626 18.59 15.32 -20.80
CA LYS A 626 17.92 15.44 -22.10
C LYS A 626 16.92 14.31 -22.35
N LYS A 627 16.82 13.34 -21.45
CA LYS A 627 16.02 12.13 -21.59
C LYS A 627 16.34 11.36 -22.88
N LEU A 628 17.62 11.10 -23.13
CA LEU A 628 18.11 10.33 -24.27
C LEU A 628 18.76 9.04 -23.82
N HIS A 629 18.54 7.94 -24.57
CA HIS A 629 19.17 6.67 -24.28
C HIS A 629 19.48 5.88 -25.58
N ALA A 630 20.73 5.45 -25.75
CA ALA A 630 21.18 4.73 -26.96
C ALA A 630 20.53 3.35 -27.13
N CYS A 631 20.21 2.66 -26.00
CA CYS A 631 19.60 1.34 -26.06
C CYS A 631 18.07 1.38 -26.23
N LEU A 632 17.45 2.54 -26.41
CA LEU A 632 16.01 2.71 -26.62
C LEU A 632 15.65 2.43 -28.09
N THR A 633 15.92 1.24 -28.56
CA THR A 633 15.83 0.82 -29.95
C THR A 633 15.21 -0.57 -30.05
N THR A 634 14.89 -1.04 -31.26
CA THR A 634 14.49 -2.43 -31.50
C THR A 634 15.62 -3.39 -31.12
N VAL A 635 15.33 -4.68 -31.13
CA VAL A 635 16.34 -5.71 -30.82
C VAL A 635 17.44 -5.70 -31.90
N GLU A 636 17.07 -5.57 -33.16
CA GLU A 636 18.00 -5.48 -34.30
C GLU A 636 18.85 -4.20 -34.19
N GLY A 637 18.23 -3.07 -33.84
CA GLY A 637 18.95 -1.81 -33.64
C GLY A 637 19.89 -1.86 -32.43
N LEU A 638 19.57 -2.64 -31.40
CA LEU A 638 20.44 -2.86 -30.25
C LEU A 638 21.65 -3.73 -30.63
N ASP A 639 21.47 -4.75 -31.49
CA ASP A 639 22.56 -5.53 -32.03
C ASP A 639 23.50 -4.66 -32.86
N GLU A 640 22.95 -3.84 -33.77
CA GLU A 640 23.73 -2.87 -34.56
C GLU A 640 24.55 -1.93 -33.67
N TYR A 641 23.95 -1.43 -32.58
CA TYR A 641 24.61 -0.60 -31.57
C TYR A 641 25.79 -1.34 -30.90
N HIS A 642 25.59 -2.57 -30.46
CA HIS A 642 26.65 -3.36 -29.82
C HIS A 642 27.81 -3.64 -30.81
N GLN A 643 27.50 -4.00 -32.05
CA GLN A 643 28.50 -4.27 -33.10
C GLN A 643 29.33 -2.98 -33.40
N GLN A 644 28.68 -1.84 -33.55
CA GLN A 644 29.38 -0.57 -33.75
C GLN A 644 30.28 -0.23 -32.58
N LEU A 645 29.77 -0.35 -31.35
CA LEU A 645 30.49 -0.01 -30.13
C LEU A 645 31.70 -0.92 -29.89
N ALA A 646 31.55 -2.22 -30.14
CA ALA A 646 32.64 -3.19 -30.02
C ALA A 646 33.77 -2.89 -31.02
N LYS A 647 33.44 -2.49 -32.28
CA LYS A 647 34.42 -2.06 -33.26
C LYS A 647 35.20 -0.81 -32.83
N GLU A 648 34.52 0.17 -32.19
CA GLU A 648 35.18 1.37 -31.65
C GLU A 648 36.09 1.04 -30.47
N LEU A 649 35.62 0.23 -29.54
CA LEU A 649 36.38 -0.24 -28.36
C LEU A 649 37.59 -1.05 -28.79
N SER A 650 37.48 -1.98 -29.75
CA SER A 650 38.57 -2.80 -30.26
C SER A 650 39.73 -1.94 -30.76
N LYS A 651 39.45 -0.78 -31.41
CA LYS A 651 40.48 0.16 -31.87
C LYS A 651 41.20 0.85 -30.70
N ILE A 652 40.51 1.09 -29.61
CA ILE A 652 41.05 1.80 -28.43
C ILE A 652 41.80 0.83 -27.50
N THR A 653 41.23 -0.36 -27.27
CA THR A 653 41.75 -1.34 -26.30
C THR A 653 42.74 -2.34 -26.90
N ASN A 654 42.80 -2.38 -28.21
CA ASN A 654 43.61 -3.38 -28.97
C ASN A 654 43.22 -4.83 -28.67
N LYS A 655 41.93 -5.09 -28.34
CA LYS A 655 41.36 -6.42 -28.10
C LYS A 655 40.50 -6.84 -29.27
N PRO A 656 40.29 -8.18 -29.48
CA PRO A 656 39.38 -8.68 -30.50
C PRO A 656 37.98 -8.12 -30.36
N ILE A 657 37.28 -7.91 -31.49
CA ILE A 657 35.87 -7.41 -31.50
C ILE A 657 34.95 -8.36 -30.72
N GLU A 658 35.16 -9.66 -30.82
CA GLU A 658 34.37 -10.69 -30.13
C GLU A 658 34.45 -10.52 -28.61
N GLN A 659 35.62 -10.17 -28.06
CA GLN A 659 35.80 -9.88 -26.63
C GLN A 659 35.13 -8.61 -26.24
N GLU A 660 35.19 -7.57 -27.08
CA GLU A 660 34.51 -6.31 -26.80
C GLU A 660 33.00 -6.41 -26.94
N LEU A 661 32.47 -7.31 -27.81
CA LEU A 661 31.05 -7.60 -27.83
C LEU A 661 30.52 -8.17 -26.52
N ILE A 662 31.27 -9.04 -25.83
CA ILE A 662 30.91 -9.56 -24.51
C ILE A 662 30.92 -8.42 -23.49
N ASN A 663 31.85 -7.46 -23.60
CA ASN A 663 31.96 -6.33 -22.69
C ASN A 663 30.81 -5.34 -22.82
N VAL A 664 30.37 -5.05 -24.06
CA VAL A 664 29.27 -4.08 -24.33
C VAL A 664 27.88 -4.70 -24.26
N ASP A 665 27.79 -6.03 -24.24
CA ASP A 665 26.53 -6.74 -24.25
C ASP A 665 25.59 -6.30 -23.11
N THR A 666 24.39 -5.84 -23.47
CA THR A 666 23.33 -5.49 -22.55
C THR A 666 22.23 -6.53 -22.45
N TYR A 667 22.14 -7.51 -23.37
CA TYR A 667 21.11 -8.55 -23.35
C TYR A 667 21.19 -9.41 -22.10
N LYS A 668 22.39 -9.69 -21.58
CA LYS A 668 22.61 -10.46 -20.33
C LYS A 668 21.86 -9.90 -19.12
N TYR A 669 21.53 -8.60 -19.13
CA TYR A 669 20.77 -7.99 -18.03
C TYR A 669 19.29 -8.29 -18.09
N ASP A 670 18.74 -8.55 -19.27
CA ASP A 670 17.35 -8.93 -19.45
C ASP A 670 17.07 -10.32 -18.84
N TYR A 671 18.09 -11.21 -18.84
CA TYR A 671 18.04 -12.52 -18.16
C TYR A 671 18.18 -12.41 -16.63
N SER A 672 18.83 -11.37 -16.09
CA SER A 672 19.09 -11.25 -14.65
C SER A 672 17.86 -11.09 -13.78
N VAL A 673 16.77 -10.55 -14.34
CA VAL A 673 15.48 -10.40 -13.63
C VAL A 673 14.95 -11.75 -13.17
N LEU A 674 15.24 -12.83 -13.89
CA LEU A 674 14.81 -14.20 -13.56
C LEU A 674 15.49 -14.74 -12.30
N ASP A 675 16.66 -14.21 -11.91
CA ASP A 675 17.37 -14.61 -10.69
C ASP A 675 16.59 -14.27 -9.43
N VAL A 676 15.64 -13.32 -9.51
CA VAL A 676 14.74 -12.99 -8.40
C VAL A 676 13.94 -14.23 -7.96
N ILE A 677 13.64 -15.17 -8.86
CA ILE A 677 12.93 -16.41 -8.52
C ILE A 677 13.73 -17.23 -7.48
N LYS A 678 15.06 -17.21 -7.54
CA LYS A 678 15.94 -17.90 -6.59
C LYS A 678 15.86 -17.37 -5.15
N THR A 679 15.31 -16.18 -4.96
CA THR A 679 15.21 -15.54 -3.65
C THR A 679 13.97 -15.96 -2.85
N PHE A 680 13.02 -16.69 -3.45
CA PHE A 680 11.82 -17.15 -2.75
C PHE A 680 12.16 -18.26 -1.75
N LYS A 681 11.72 -18.08 -0.50
CA LYS A 681 11.94 -18.97 0.63
C LYS A 681 10.63 -19.14 1.41
N GLU A 682 10.63 -20.07 2.35
CA GLU A 682 9.49 -20.36 3.22
C GLU A 682 9.00 -19.12 4.01
N ASP A 683 9.90 -18.24 4.42
CA ASP A 683 9.60 -17.00 5.14
C ASP A 683 9.27 -15.80 4.24
N SER A 684 9.25 -16.01 2.91
CA SER A 684 8.90 -14.93 1.98
C SER A 684 7.42 -14.54 2.13
N PRO A 685 7.08 -13.25 2.06
CA PRO A 685 5.68 -12.79 2.19
C PRO A 685 4.77 -13.25 1.05
N MET A 686 5.35 -13.68 -0.06
CA MET A 686 4.66 -14.25 -1.21
C MET A 686 5.34 -15.55 -1.61
N VAL A 687 4.56 -16.51 -2.10
CA VAL A 687 5.04 -17.82 -2.56
C VAL A 687 4.58 -18.10 -3.99
N ILE A 688 5.37 -18.93 -4.70
CA ILE A 688 5.09 -19.36 -6.07
C ILE A 688 4.27 -20.64 -6.00
N VAL A 689 3.16 -20.66 -6.74
CA VAL A 689 2.26 -21.83 -6.87
C VAL A 689 2.00 -22.15 -8.34
N LYS A 690 1.63 -23.39 -8.67
CA LYS A 690 1.14 -23.73 -10.00
C LYS A 690 -0.20 -23.04 -10.27
N ARG A 691 -0.40 -22.55 -11.47
CA ARG A 691 -1.71 -22.02 -11.91
C ARG A 691 -2.70 -23.15 -12.00
N SER A 692 -3.87 -22.94 -11.40
CA SER A 692 -5.05 -23.81 -11.56
C SER A 692 -5.72 -23.60 -12.90
#